data_353aeb466cb298536e52b5f4827439a4
#
_entry.id   353aeb466cb298536e52b5f4827439a4
#
_cell.length_a   1.000
_cell.length_b   1.000
_cell.length_c   1.000
_cell.angle_alpha   90.00
_cell.angle_beta   90.00
_cell.angle_gamma   90.00
#
_symmetry.space_group_name_H-M   'P 1'
#
loop_
_entity.id
_entity.type
_entity.pdbx_description
1 polymer ?
#
loop_
_entity_poly.entity_id
_entity_poly.type
_entity_poly.pdbx_seq_one_letter_code
_entity_poly.pdbx_strand_id
1 'polypeptide(L)'
;RRDEMLIATKVGFGRVAGPRVDRTTRGTYGMGILKSTDVGKSWKQSLNLGSGLISGIQDMKFDPYDDYIIYAATTHGLYKSTNQGQSWSLIHNLPMAVDVEINPHNPEILFVSHGSFQDGATSGIYRSNNSGQTFTKLKNGLPATYSGKAKIDISKSNPDIIYASVANAFKSIGLFMSIDGGNSWDLVNQKDVADVQGWYSHDIAIHSTDPDYIAYVGQNAYISDNQGINFINVTSWDAGDMGRVPVGGPEGIGIYVHADIHAAYFHPKRPDEIYFATDGGIFVSTDKGMSFEGRNGGYVTTQFYANFSASRTDPEFAIGGMQDNGTAIYDGQDAWIKVIGGDGMSTAINPFNENVIFGSFQYFGLNRSTDRGKTFEYLKPSHSIFLSEPKAFNTPFEVVASSPNSMYAGAQKVYLNEGAGNPSLWKATHTSPLDPEATVLTLAVAPSDPSIIFASTSPLNNNTVPKVFKSTDAGKQWTRLTNLPAKSAMDIAIDPTDARIVYIVFSGFGAGTHVFKSFDGGTSWNIKENGLPDVPVNCVIIHPKNRNELFLGNDLGVFYSKNQGESWEKFMEGLPNAVMAMSLSIPSDAESIKLATHGNGVYESSLPLSLPVAELNNPFLKNFSVSPNPAMVSAQARLHLEKPAKYRINIIDFSGKTLFDSPERQGQAGLNTTDLDLSPYASGTYLIGIRGHILENGSPFQRTVKLVKR
;
A
#
# COMPACT_ATOMS: atom_id res chain seq x y z
N ARG A 1 -9.18 -28.48 -15.29
CA ARG A 1 -10.62 -28.15 -15.33
C ARG A 1 -10.78 -26.62 -15.32
N ARG A 2 -11.66 -26.09 -16.18
CA ARG A 2 -11.82 -24.62 -16.30
C ARG A 2 -12.49 -23.97 -15.10
N ASP A 3 -13.11 -24.73 -14.23
CA ASP A 3 -13.94 -24.25 -13.12
C ASP A 3 -13.21 -24.25 -11.78
N GLU A 4 -12.03 -24.88 -11.68
CA GLU A 4 -11.24 -24.98 -10.46
C GLU A 4 -9.99 -24.11 -10.58
N MET A 5 -9.76 -23.25 -9.61
CA MET A 5 -8.61 -22.38 -9.53
C MET A 5 -7.96 -22.49 -8.16
N LEU A 6 -6.63 -22.44 -8.13
CA LEU A 6 -5.83 -22.34 -6.92
C LEU A 6 -5.04 -21.04 -6.96
N ILE A 7 -5.10 -20.30 -5.87
CA ILE A 7 -4.26 -19.13 -5.66
C ILE A 7 -3.39 -19.39 -4.44
N ALA A 8 -2.09 -19.32 -4.66
CA ALA A 8 -1.11 -19.35 -3.58
C ALA A 8 -0.85 -17.92 -3.09
N THR A 9 -0.82 -17.74 -1.78
CA THR A 9 -0.45 -16.47 -1.20
C THR A 9 1.03 -16.50 -0.85
N LYS A 10 1.83 -15.76 -1.60
CA LYS A 10 3.25 -15.58 -1.37
C LYS A 10 3.46 -14.57 -0.24
N VAL A 11 4.35 -14.86 0.69
CA VAL A 11 4.84 -13.85 1.62
C VAL A 11 5.79 -12.95 0.83
N GLY A 12 5.50 -11.68 0.77
CA GLY A 12 6.56 -10.71 0.49
C GLY A 12 7.59 -10.81 1.62
N PHE A 13 8.87 -10.64 1.32
CA PHE A 13 9.94 -10.58 2.32
C PHE A 13 9.86 -9.30 3.18
N GLY A 14 8.66 -8.81 3.45
CA GLY A 14 8.43 -7.75 4.39
C GLY A 14 8.78 -8.25 5.80
N ARG A 15 9.57 -7.50 6.51
CA ARG A 15 9.94 -7.83 7.88
C ARG A 15 8.70 -7.91 8.74
N VAL A 16 8.48 -9.10 9.25
CA VAL A 16 7.43 -9.42 10.20
C VAL A 16 7.49 -8.46 11.40
N ALA A 17 6.31 -8.13 11.89
CA ALA A 17 5.96 -7.52 13.16
C ALA A 17 7.03 -7.62 14.26
N GLY A 18 8.13 -6.91 14.08
CA GLY A 18 9.10 -6.55 15.09
C GLY A 18 8.99 -5.06 15.35
N PRO A 19 9.75 -4.50 16.27
CA PRO A 19 9.80 -3.06 16.50
C PRO A 19 10.25 -2.25 15.27
N ARG A 20 10.81 -2.91 14.25
CA ARG A 20 11.21 -2.33 12.97
C ARG A 20 10.07 -2.43 11.97
N VAL A 21 9.18 -1.49 11.98
CA VAL A 21 8.22 -1.30 10.90
C VAL A 21 8.56 0.00 10.20
N ASP A 22 9.31 -0.08 9.11
CA ASP A 22 9.37 1.03 8.16
C ASP A 22 7.99 1.15 7.49
N ARG A 23 7.61 2.35 7.08
CA ARG A 23 6.37 2.56 6.30
C ARG A 23 6.35 1.78 4.99
N THR A 24 7.48 1.25 4.57
CA THR A 24 7.72 0.56 3.30
C THR A 24 7.85 -0.95 3.43
N THR A 25 8.07 -1.48 4.62
CA THR A 25 8.34 -2.91 4.82
C THR A 25 7.27 -3.56 5.67
N ARG A 26 6.09 -3.76 5.10
CA ARG A 26 5.04 -4.56 5.71
C ARG A 26 4.98 -5.93 5.07
N GLY A 27 5.53 -6.90 5.76
CA GLY A 27 5.24 -8.29 5.47
C GLY A 27 3.86 -8.66 6.02
N THR A 28 3.03 -9.19 5.16
CA THR A 28 1.84 -9.92 5.60
C THR A 28 2.14 -11.39 5.63
N TYR A 29 1.58 -12.11 6.59
CA TYR A 29 1.62 -13.56 6.58
C TYR A 29 0.79 -14.08 5.40
N GLY A 30 1.33 -15.03 4.64
CA GLY A 30 0.55 -15.72 3.63
C GLY A 30 -0.59 -16.51 4.26
N MET A 31 -1.76 -16.44 3.65
CA MET A 31 -2.92 -17.21 4.10
C MET A 31 -2.83 -18.70 3.77
N GLY A 32 -1.77 -19.11 3.07
CA GLY A 32 -1.64 -20.44 2.52
C GLY A 32 -2.21 -20.56 1.11
N ILE A 33 -2.94 -21.64 0.81
CA ILE A 33 -3.55 -21.88 -0.51
C ILE A 33 -5.06 -21.68 -0.41
N LEU A 34 -5.61 -20.89 -1.32
CA LEU A 34 -7.04 -20.72 -1.53
C LEU A 34 -7.47 -21.53 -2.76
N LYS A 35 -8.62 -22.22 -2.68
CA LYS A 35 -9.22 -22.96 -3.78
C LYS A 35 -10.60 -22.41 -4.10
N SER A 36 -10.86 -22.21 -5.38
CA SER A 36 -12.19 -21.96 -5.94
C SER A 36 -12.65 -23.17 -6.77
N THR A 37 -13.93 -23.47 -6.75
CA THR A 37 -14.58 -24.49 -7.58
C THR A 37 -15.69 -23.89 -8.46
N ASP A 38 -15.79 -22.56 -8.51
CA ASP A 38 -16.85 -21.81 -9.18
C ASP A 38 -16.31 -20.63 -10.02
N VAL A 39 -15.12 -20.81 -10.62
CA VAL A 39 -14.45 -19.82 -11.47
C VAL A 39 -14.12 -18.53 -10.72
N GLY A 40 -13.70 -18.66 -9.45
CA GLY A 40 -13.24 -17.54 -8.63
C GLY A 40 -14.36 -16.72 -7.96
N LYS A 41 -15.62 -17.15 -8.04
CA LYS A 41 -16.74 -16.45 -7.39
C LYS A 41 -16.71 -16.63 -5.87
N SER A 42 -16.27 -17.78 -5.40
CA SER A 42 -16.01 -18.03 -3.98
C SER A 42 -14.71 -18.79 -3.78
N TRP A 43 -14.13 -18.64 -2.59
CA TRP A 43 -12.83 -19.20 -2.24
C TRP A 43 -12.88 -19.85 -0.87
N LYS A 44 -12.20 -20.99 -0.74
CA LYS A 44 -12.00 -21.69 0.53
C LYS A 44 -10.50 -21.90 0.77
N GLN A 45 -10.07 -21.80 2.01
CA GLN A 45 -8.71 -22.13 2.39
C GLN A 45 -8.47 -23.64 2.22
N SER A 46 -7.51 -23.98 1.37
CA SER A 46 -7.12 -25.34 1.01
C SER A 46 -5.94 -25.82 1.86
N LEU A 47 -4.91 -24.99 2.01
CA LEU A 47 -3.78 -25.22 2.92
C LEU A 47 -3.65 -24.04 3.86
N ASN A 48 -3.68 -24.30 5.17
CA ASN A 48 -3.38 -23.32 6.20
C ASN A 48 -2.02 -23.64 6.82
N LEU A 49 -1.07 -22.73 6.70
CA LEU A 49 0.27 -22.87 7.29
C LEU A 49 0.35 -22.33 8.73
N GLY A 50 -0.78 -21.87 9.29
CA GLY A 50 -0.87 -21.31 10.63
C GLY A 50 -0.62 -19.81 10.70
N SER A 51 -0.99 -19.19 11.83
CA SER A 51 -0.71 -17.80 12.15
C SER A 51 0.47 -17.72 13.12
N GLY A 52 1.37 -16.77 12.93
CA GLY A 52 2.45 -16.47 13.88
C GLY A 52 3.86 -16.87 13.43
N LEU A 53 4.01 -17.54 12.31
CA LEU A 53 5.30 -17.79 11.66
C LEU A 53 5.29 -17.16 10.26
N ILE A 54 6.46 -16.89 9.71
CA ILE A 54 6.59 -16.50 8.31
C ILE A 54 6.08 -17.68 7.46
N SER A 55 4.90 -17.53 6.88
CA SER A 55 4.21 -18.58 6.15
C SER A 55 3.89 -18.10 4.75
N GLY A 56 4.30 -18.85 3.73
CA GLY A 56 4.01 -18.49 2.34
C GLY A 56 4.25 -19.64 1.40
N ILE A 57 3.57 -19.55 0.27
CA ILE A 57 3.71 -20.46 -0.85
C ILE A 57 4.63 -19.80 -1.87
N GLN A 58 5.67 -20.48 -2.31
CA GLN A 58 6.65 -19.96 -3.24
C GLN A 58 6.38 -20.42 -4.67
N ASP A 59 5.96 -21.69 -4.83
CA ASP A 59 5.63 -22.26 -6.12
C ASP A 59 4.60 -23.39 -5.97
N MET A 60 3.87 -23.68 -7.05
CA MET A 60 2.92 -24.81 -7.12
C MET A 60 2.96 -25.44 -8.51
N LYS A 61 2.98 -26.78 -8.55
CA LYS A 61 2.92 -27.55 -9.79
C LYS A 61 1.88 -28.65 -9.69
N PHE A 62 1.11 -28.82 -10.76
CA PHE A 62 0.27 -30.00 -10.96
C PHE A 62 1.10 -31.14 -11.56
N ASP A 63 0.78 -32.36 -11.17
CA ASP A 63 1.26 -33.53 -11.89
C ASP A 63 0.81 -33.46 -13.36
N PRO A 64 1.70 -33.72 -14.34
CA PRO A 64 1.36 -33.58 -15.76
C PRO A 64 0.31 -34.56 -16.26
N TYR A 65 0.05 -35.67 -15.54
CA TYR A 65 -0.90 -36.71 -15.94
C TYR A 65 -2.06 -36.90 -14.99
N ASP A 66 -1.98 -36.38 -13.76
CA ASP A 66 -3.02 -36.54 -12.74
C ASP A 66 -3.33 -35.21 -12.02
N ASP A 67 -4.42 -34.55 -12.40
CA ASP A 67 -4.90 -33.31 -11.80
C ASP A 67 -5.23 -33.41 -10.29
N TYR A 68 -5.31 -34.63 -9.74
CA TYR A 68 -5.51 -34.83 -8.30
C TYR A 68 -4.25 -34.60 -7.50
N ILE A 69 -3.09 -34.69 -8.15
CA ILE A 69 -1.78 -34.55 -7.51
C ILE A 69 -1.26 -33.14 -7.73
N ILE A 70 -0.96 -32.45 -6.62
CA ILE A 70 -0.42 -31.09 -6.61
C ILE A 70 0.73 -31.02 -5.62
N TYR A 71 1.80 -30.36 -5.99
CA TYR A 71 2.92 -30.06 -5.11
C TYR A 71 2.97 -28.55 -4.82
N ALA A 72 3.32 -28.18 -3.59
CA ALA A 72 3.45 -26.78 -3.16
C ALA A 72 4.76 -26.57 -2.39
N ALA A 73 5.67 -25.82 -2.98
CA ALA A 73 6.88 -25.35 -2.33
C ALA A 73 6.51 -24.19 -1.38
N THR A 74 6.85 -24.35 -0.10
CA THR A 74 6.45 -23.42 0.95
C THR A 74 7.63 -23.03 1.85
N THR A 75 7.46 -21.99 2.63
CA THR A 75 8.42 -21.62 3.66
C THR A 75 8.64 -22.71 4.73
N HIS A 76 7.68 -23.65 4.87
CA HIS A 76 7.77 -24.76 5.83
C HIS A 76 8.29 -26.06 5.21
N GLY A 77 8.48 -26.10 3.90
CA GLY A 77 8.92 -27.28 3.14
C GLY A 77 8.02 -27.58 1.94
N LEU A 78 8.16 -28.77 1.35
CA LEU A 78 7.37 -29.20 0.22
C LEU A 78 6.15 -29.99 0.68
N TYR A 79 4.97 -29.53 0.29
CA TYR A 79 3.69 -30.20 0.52
C TYR A 79 3.20 -30.91 -0.74
N LYS A 80 2.46 -31.99 -0.55
CA LYS A 80 1.78 -32.74 -1.60
C LYS A 80 0.31 -32.93 -1.26
N SER A 81 -0.56 -32.69 -2.22
CA SER A 81 -1.95 -33.14 -2.21
C SER A 81 -2.14 -34.26 -3.21
N THR A 82 -3.01 -35.23 -2.90
CA THR A 82 -3.44 -36.32 -3.79
C THR A 82 -4.95 -36.29 -4.05
N ASN A 83 -5.61 -35.19 -3.70
CA ASN A 83 -7.06 -35.03 -3.78
C ASN A 83 -7.47 -33.61 -4.22
N GLN A 84 -6.74 -33.05 -5.18
CA GLN A 84 -7.01 -31.70 -5.73
C GLN A 84 -6.96 -30.60 -4.68
N GLY A 85 -6.04 -30.67 -3.71
CA GLY A 85 -5.89 -29.66 -2.67
C GLY A 85 -6.98 -29.71 -1.59
N GLN A 86 -7.74 -30.80 -1.43
CA GLN A 86 -8.66 -30.94 -0.31
C GLN A 86 -7.90 -31.19 1.01
N SER A 87 -6.76 -31.88 0.94
CA SER A 87 -5.84 -32.04 2.04
C SER A 87 -4.40 -32.10 1.55
N TRP A 88 -3.46 -31.80 2.44
CA TRP A 88 -2.04 -31.68 2.14
C TRP A 88 -1.20 -32.43 3.16
N SER A 89 -0.11 -33.03 2.70
CA SER A 89 0.90 -33.71 3.53
C SER A 89 2.25 -33.05 3.30
N LEU A 90 2.99 -32.75 4.36
CA LEU A 90 4.38 -32.31 4.28
C LEU A 90 5.26 -33.51 3.93
N ILE A 91 5.85 -33.52 2.73
CA ILE A 91 6.62 -34.65 2.20
C ILE A 91 8.15 -34.41 2.25
N HIS A 92 8.60 -33.14 2.31
CA HIS A 92 10.00 -32.77 2.51
C HIS A 92 10.10 -31.68 3.58
N ASN A 93 10.46 -32.08 4.78
CA ASN A 93 10.48 -31.21 5.97
C ASN A 93 11.82 -30.44 6.08
N LEU A 94 12.17 -29.71 5.03
CA LEU A 94 13.22 -28.70 5.05
C LEU A 94 12.60 -27.32 4.79
N PRO A 95 12.94 -26.30 5.59
CA PRO A 95 12.33 -24.98 5.44
C PRO A 95 12.76 -24.32 4.12
N MET A 96 11.98 -23.31 3.71
CA MET A 96 12.25 -22.48 2.54
C MET A 96 12.40 -23.27 1.24
N ALA A 97 11.43 -24.14 0.94
CA ALA A 97 11.26 -24.67 -0.42
C ALA A 97 10.79 -23.48 -1.30
N VAL A 98 11.60 -23.15 -2.33
CA VAL A 98 11.39 -21.94 -3.15
C VAL A 98 10.96 -22.25 -4.58
N ASP A 99 11.16 -23.49 -5.02
CA ASP A 99 10.80 -23.94 -6.35
C ASP A 99 10.54 -25.45 -6.37
N VAL A 100 9.65 -25.91 -7.23
CA VAL A 100 9.38 -27.34 -7.45
C VAL A 100 9.12 -27.60 -8.92
N GLU A 101 9.84 -28.58 -9.49
CA GLU A 101 9.65 -29.01 -10.86
C GLU A 101 9.38 -30.52 -10.95
N ILE A 102 8.53 -30.90 -11.87
CA ILE A 102 8.14 -32.30 -12.11
C ILE A 102 8.61 -32.68 -13.50
N ASN A 103 9.30 -33.82 -13.62
CA ASN A 103 9.68 -34.32 -14.95
C ASN A 103 8.42 -34.55 -15.80
N PRO A 104 8.29 -33.88 -16.96
CA PRO A 104 7.08 -33.91 -17.76
C PRO A 104 6.77 -35.27 -18.40
N HIS A 105 7.75 -36.19 -18.46
CA HIS A 105 7.57 -37.53 -19.02
C HIS A 105 7.52 -38.62 -17.95
N ASN A 106 8.02 -38.35 -16.74
CA ASN A 106 7.98 -39.29 -15.62
C ASN A 106 7.73 -38.57 -14.31
N PRO A 107 6.47 -38.45 -13.84
CA PRO A 107 6.09 -37.65 -12.66
C PRO A 107 6.59 -38.26 -11.34
N GLU A 108 7.20 -39.42 -11.33
CA GLU A 108 7.90 -39.94 -10.15
C GLU A 108 9.20 -39.14 -9.84
N ILE A 109 9.72 -38.44 -10.85
CA ILE A 109 10.92 -37.64 -10.73
C ILE A 109 10.54 -36.19 -10.42
N LEU A 110 10.95 -35.70 -9.25
CA LEU A 110 10.73 -34.35 -8.79
C LEU A 110 12.06 -33.68 -8.44
N PHE A 111 12.11 -32.38 -8.67
CA PHE A 111 13.17 -31.51 -8.18
C PHE A 111 12.55 -30.45 -7.26
N VAL A 112 13.21 -30.17 -6.14
CA VAL A 112 12.84 -29.08 -5.24
C VAL A 112 14.09 -28.31 -4.84
N SER A 113 14.03 -27.00 -4.92
CA SER A 113 15.11 -26.15 -4.44
C SER A 113 14.76 -25.55 -3.07
N HIS A 114 15.76 -25.47 -2.21
CA HIS A 114 15.69 -24.81 -0.90
C HIS A 114 16.72 -23.69 -0.83
N GLY A 115 16.30 -22.54 -0.31
CA GLY A 115 17.19 -21.39 -0.16
C GLY A 115 16.62 -20.34 0.78
N SER A 116 17.50 -19.54 1.35
CA SER A 116 17.12 -18.44 2.24
C SER A 116 18.08 -17.28 2.06
N PHE A 117 17.74 -16.12 2.65
CA PHE A 117 18.59 -14.94 2.66
C PHE A 117 19.97 -15.17 3.33
N GLN A 118 20.10 -16.23 4.10
CA GLN A 118 21.37 -16.62 4.78
C GLN A 118 21.81 -17.99 4.31
N ASP A 119 23.12 -18.19 4.23
CA ASP A 119 23.68 -19.50 3.97
C ASP A 119 23.20 -20.53 5.00
N GLY A 120 22.72 -21.65 4.51
CA GLY A 120 22.23 -22.73 5.33
C GLY A 120 22.66 -24.11 4.80
N ALA A 121 22.89 -25.07 5.68
CA ALA A 121 23.18 -26.43 5.30
C ALA A 121 22.07 -27.09 4.48
N THR A 122 20.86 -26.56 4.59
CA THR A 122 19.66 -27.02 3.87
C THR A 122 19.52 -26.40 2.48
N SER A 123 20.20 -25.28 2.17
CA SER A 123 20.18 -24.69 0.82
C SER A 123 20.72 -25.69 -0.20
N GLY A 124 20.06 -25.83 -1.32
CA GLY A 124 20.46 -26.77 -2.37
C GLY A 124 19.28 -27.22 -3.21
N ILE A 125 19.58 -27.97 -4.25
CA ILE A 125 18.60 -28.65 -5.10
C ILE A 125 18.54 -30.13 -4.69
N TYR A 126 17.33 -30.64 -4.52
CA TYR A 126 17.06 -32.02 -4.11
C TYR A 126 16.22 -32.71 -5.18
N ARG A 127 16.48 -33.98 -5.40
CA ARG A 127 15.76 -34.85 -6.35
C ARG A 127 15.06 -35.98 -5.62
N SER A 128 13.82 -36.27 -6.01
CA SER A 128 13.11 -37.52 -5.71
C SER A 128 12.94 -38.33 -6.99
N ASN A 129 13.01 -39.66 -6.88
CA ASN A 129 12.72 -40.60 -7.96
C ASN A 129 11.52 -41.50 -7.63
N ASN A 130 10.72 -41.15 -6.65
CA ASN A 130 9.63 -41.95 -6.13
C ASN A 130 8.42 -41.05 -5.67
N SER A 131 8.07 -40.07 -6.49
CA SER A 131 6.92 -39.17 -6.25
C SER A 131 6.95 -38.44 -4.89
N GLY A 132 8.17 -38.10 -4.41
CA GLY A 132 8.38 -37.35 -3.19
C GLY A 132 8.42 -38.19 -1.90
N GLN A 133 8.55 -39.51 -1.98
CA GLN A 133 8.70 -40.35 -0.77
C GLN A 133 10.07 -40.17 -0.13
N THR A 134 11.11 -39.99 -0.93
CA THR A 134 12.48 -39.71 -0.47
C THR A 134 13.16 -38.68 -1.36
N PHE A 135 14.07 -37.88 -0.78
CA PHE A 135 14.82 -36.83 -1.47
C PHE A 135 16.31 -36.99 -1.24
N THR A 136 17.10 -36.78 -2.30
CA THR A 136 18.56 -36.76 -2.25
C THR A 136 19.07 -35.40 -2.69
N LYS A 137 19.95 -34.76 -1.89
CA LYS A 137 20.59 -33.50 -2.26
C LYS A 137 21.57 -33.72 -3.42
N LEU A 138 21.41 -32.97 -4.48
CA LEU A 138 22.32 -32.99 -5.63
C LEU A 138 23.61 -32.22 -5.30
N LYS A 139 24.74 -32.73 -5.70
CA LYS A 139 26.07 -32.16 -5.37
C LYS A 139 27.02 -32.13 -6.55
N ASN A 140 26.83 -33.01 -7.53
CA ASN A 140 27.74 -33.16 -8.64
C ASN A 140 27.64 -31.98 -9.61
N GLY A 141 28.61 -31.07 -9.54
CA GLY A 141 28.66 -29.85 -10.35
C GLY A 141 27.87 -28.63 -9.80
N LEU A 142 26.97 -28.82 -8.80
CA LEU A 142 26.24 -27.74 -8.17
C LEU A 142 26.95 -27.15 -6.95
N PRO A 143 26.72 -25.87 -6.59
CA PRO A 143 27.22 -25.30 -5.34
C PRO A 143 26.75 -26.11 -4.12
N ALA A 144 27.65 -26.36 -3.18
CA ALA A 144 27.33 -27.11 -1.97
C ALA A 144 26.31 -26.37 -1.08
N THR A 145 26.38 -25.04 -1.06
CA THR A 145 25.48 -24.12 -0.36
C THR A 145 25.41 -22.79 -1.11
N TYR A 146 24.36 -22.02 -0.87
CA TYR A 146 24.20 -20.65 -1.33
C TYR A 146 23.29 -19.86 -0.37
N SER A 147 23.44 -18.53 -0.36
CA SER A 147 22.57 -17.61 0.38
C SER A 147 21.68 -16.87 -0.61
N GLY A 148 20.50 -17.33 -0.86
CA GLY A 148 19.61 -16.84 -1.89
C GLY A 148 18.67 -17.94 -2.31
N LYS A 149 18.39 -18.05 -3.59
CA LYS A 149 17.49 -19.09 -4.10
C LYS A 149 18.05 -19.74 -5.37
N ALA A 150 17.49 -20.89 -5.73
CA ALA A 150 17.66 -21.49 -7.04
C ALA A 150 16.31 -21.69 -7.70
N LYS A 151 16.23 -21.43 -9.00
CA LYS A 151 15.07 -21.65 -9.86
C LYS A 151 15.44 -22.70 -10.90
N ILE A 152 14.53 -23.60 -11.19
CA ILE A 152 14.77 -24.78 -12.03
C ILE A 152 13.72 -24.79 -13.15
N ASP A 153 14.12 -25.20 -14.35
CA ASP A 153 13.16 -25.58 -15.40
C ASP A 153 13.65 -26.85 -16.11
N ILE A 154 12.71 -27.71 -16.50
CA ILE A 154 12.95 -29.01 -17.16
C ILE A 154 12.40 -28.90 -18.59
N SER A 155 13.24 -29.26 -19.57
CA SER A 155 12.82 -29.26 -20.96
C SER A 155 11.66 -30.22 -21.19
N LYS A 156 10.57 -29.70 -21.79
CA LYS A 156 9.39 -30.48 -22.13
C LYS A 156 9.61 -31.42 -23.31
N SER A 157 10.54 -31.06 -24.21
CA SER A 157 10.88 -31.87 -25.39
C SER A 157 11.95 -32.92 -25.07
N ASN A 158 12.85 -32.65 -24.11
CA ASN A 158 13.89 -33.58 -23.67
C ASN A 158 14.18 -33.45 -22.17
N PRO A 159 13.48 -34.18 -21.29
CA PRO A 159 13.60 -34.02 -19.83
C PRO A 159 14.95 -34.36 -19.21
N ASP A 160 15.90 -34.91 -19.99
CA ASP A 160 17.30 -35.05 -19.55
C ASP A 160 18.01 -33.68 -19.49
N ILE A 161 17.51 -32.69 -20.23
CA ILE A 161 18.00 -31.31 -20.19
C ILE A 161 17.25 -30.50 -19.13
N ILE A 162 18.01 -30.03 -18.15
CA ILE A 162 17.52 -29.27 -17.01
C ILE A 162 18.42 -28.06 -16.80
N TYR A 163 17.84 -26.91 -16.57
CA TYR A 163 18.60 -25.71 -16.18
C TYR A 163 18.28 -25.30 -14.75
N ALA A 164 19.27 -24.70 -14.08
CA ALA A 164 19.13 -24.11 -12.76
C ALA A 164 19.83 -22.75 -12.71
N SER A 165 19.04 -21.72 -12.45
CA SER A 165 19.51 -20.38 -12.06
C SER A 165 19.82 -20.39 -10.58
N VAL A 166 21.06 -20.22 -10.16
CA VAL A 166 21.48 -20.25 -8.75
C VAL A 166 22.05 -18.89 -8.35
N ALA A 167 21.56 -18.33 -7.23
CA ALA A 167 22.03 -17.04 -6.74
C ALA A 167 22.33 -17.07 -5.23
N ASN A 168 23.31 -16.24 -4.84
CA ASN A 168 23.45 -15.76 -3.47
C ASN A 168 22.45 -14.63 -3.20
N ALA A 169 22.38 -14.15 -1.96
CA ALA A 169 21.42 -13.11 -1.56
C ALA A 169 21.41 -11.88 -2.49
N PHE A 170 22.55 -11.47 -3.01
CA PHE A 170 22.68 -10.23 -3.79
C PHE A 170 23.21 -10.42 -5.21
N LYS A 171 23.57 -11.64 -5.61
CA LYS A 171 24.28 -11.85 -6.87
C LYS A 171 24.03 -13.25 -7.42
N SER A 172 23.86 -13.37 -8.74
CA SER A 172 23.87 -14.68 -9.41
C SER A 172 25.21 -15.39 -9.19
N ILE A 173 25.15 -16.66 -8.84
CA ILE A 173 26.30 -17.57 -8.92
C ILE A 173 26.50 -17.99 -10.37
N GLY A 174 25.40 -18.32 -11.06
CA GLY A 174 25.38 -18.62 -12.47
C GLY A 174 24.21 -19.50 -12.90
N LEU A 175 24.24 -19.80 -14.19
CA LEU A 175 23.34 -20.75 -14.84
C LEU A 175 24.05 -22.11 -14.93
N PHE A 176 23.43 -23.14 -14.40
CA PHE A 176 23.86 -24.52 -14.44
C PHE A 176 22.95 -25.31 -15.36
N MET A 177 23.50 -26.30 -16.07
CA MET A 177 22.78 -27.21 -16.96
C MET A 177 23.14 -28.67 -16.65
N SER A 178 22.15 -29.52 -16.69
CA SER A 178 22.31 -30.97 -16.75
C SER A 178 21.81 -31.49 -18.10
N ILE A 179 22.46 -32.53 -18.63
CA ILE A 179 22.05 -33.25 -19.86
C ILE A 179 21.76 -34.72 -19.58
N ASP A 180 21.74 -35.12 -18.33
CA ASP A 180 21.60 -36.50 -17.86
C ASP A 180 20.51 -36.68 -16.80
N GLY A 181 19.46 -35.82 -16.87
CA GLY A 181 18.32 -35.83 -15.96
C GLY A 181 18.67 -35.45 -14.53
N GLY A 182 19.68 -34.58 -14.33
CA GLY A 182 20.08 -34.05 -13.04
C GLY A 182 21.10 -34.89 -12.27
N ASN A 183 21.76 -35.88 -12.90
CA ASN A 183 22.79 -36.66 -12.22
C ASN A 183 24.14 -35.92 -12.15
N SER A 184 24.44 -35.10 -13.15
CA SER A 184 25.57 -34.18 -13.17
C SER A 184 25.18 -32.82 -13.72
N TRP A 185 25.92 -31.77 -13.36
CA TRP A 185 25.66 -30.39 -13.72
C TRP A 185 26.94 -29.67 -14.10
N ASP A 186 26.86 -28.88 -15.16
CA ASP A 186 27.90 -27.99 -15.61
C ASP A 186 27.51 -26.53 -15.43
N LEU A 187 28.46 -25.70 -14.97
CA LEU A 187 28.29 -24.25 -14.94
C LEU A 187 28.44 -23.72 -16.39
N VAL A 188 27.32 -23.33 -17.00
CA VAL A 188 27.28 -22.87 -18.39
C VAL A 188 27.66 -21.41 -18.52
N ASN A 189 27.16 -20.58 -17.59
CA ASN A 189 27.35 -19.15 -17.67
C ASN A 189 27.35 -18.50 -16.29
N GLN A 190 28.17 -17.47 -16.09
CA GLN A 190 28.28 -16.71 -14.82
C GLN A 190 27.70 -15.30 -14.91
N LYS A 191 26.83 -15.05 -15.91
CA LYS A 191 26.17 -13.75 -16.02
C LYS A 191 25.36 -13.47 -14.77
N ASP A 192 25.60 -12.32 -14.17
CA ASP A 192 24.77 -11.82 -13.08
C ASP A 192 23.50 -11.19 -13.66
N VAL A 193 22.38 -11.90 -13.58
CA VAL A 193 21.06 -11.39 -13.98
C VAL A 193 20.29 -10.82 -12.79
N ALA A 194 20.69 -11.22 -11.59
CA ALA A 194 20.01 -10.84 -10.36
C ALA A 194 20.32 -9.41 -9.91
N ASP A 195 21.50 -8.90 -10.25
CA ASP A 195 21.97 -7.52 -10.02
C ASP A 195 21.50 -6.94 -8.67
N VAL A 196 22.15 -7.34 -7.59
CA VAL A 196 21.88 -7.05 -6.16
C VAL A 196 20.65 -7.72 -5.56
N GLN A 197 19.87 -8.52 -6.28
CA GLN A 197 18.57 -9.07 -5.86
C GLN A 197 18.46 -10.61 -5.96
N GLY A 198 19.55 -11.34 -5.80
CA GLY A 198 19.58 -12.80 -5.95
C GLY A 198 18.67 -13.59 -5.01
N TRP A 199 18.24 -12.99 -3.91
CA TRP A 199 17.22 -13.53 -3.02
C TRP A 199 15.80 -13.22 -3.47
N TYR A 200 15.62 -12.25 -4.40
CA TYR A 200 14.34 -11.64 -4.72
C TYR A 200 13.83 -12.05 -6.10
N SER A 201 14.44 -11.57 -7.17
CA SER A 201 13.96 -11.73 -8.55
C SER A 201 15.02 -12.36 -9.44
N HIS A 202 14.83 -13.59 -9.84
CA HIS A 202 15.47 -14.23 -11.00
C HIS A 202 14.72 -15.53 -11.32
N ASP A 203 14.81 -15.95 -12.59
CA ASP A 203 14.20 -17.18 -13.07
C ASP A 203 14.91 -17.69 -14.32
N ILE A 204 14.58 -18.91 -14.73
CA ILE A 204 15.02 -19.55 -15.98
C ILE A 204 13.79 -20.21 -16.62
N ALA A 205 13.61 -20.03 -17.91
CA ALA A 205 12.57 -20.70 -18.66
C ALA A 205 13.15 -21.32 -19.93
N ILE A 206 12.72 -22.54 -20.26
CA ILE A 206 13.11 -23.27 -21.45
C ILE A 206 11.97 -23.18 -22.47
N HIS A 207 12.32 -22.89 -23.73
CA HIS A 207 11.37 -22.90 -24.82
C HIS A 207 10.65 -24.26 -24.95
N SER A 208 9.35 -24.23 -25.24
CA SER A 208 8.51 -25.42 -25.13
C SER A 208 8.87 -26.58 -26.05
N THR A 209 9.59 -26.36 -27.15
CA THR A 209 9.97 -27.38 -28.14
C THR A 209 11.46 -27.40 -28.48
N ASP A 210 12.22 -26.39 -28.07
CA ASP A 210 13.64 -26.25 -28.36
C ASP A 210 14.44 -26.04 -27.06
N PRO A 211 15.13 -27.05 -26.55
CA PRO A 211 15.84 -26.96 -25.27
C PRO A 211 17.10 -26.06 -25.32
N ASP A 212 17.55 -25.67 -26.49
CA ASP A 212 18.68 -24.78 -26.66
C ASP A 212 18.28 -23.31 -26.57
N TYR A 213 16.97 -23.03 -26.72
CA TYR A 213 16.42 -21.68 -26.61
C TYR A 213 15.86 -21.43 -25.20
N ILE A 214 16.48 -20.50 -24.49
CA ILE A 214 16.16 -20.24 -23.06
C ILE A 214 16.05 -18.74 -22.78
N ALA A 215 15.22 -18.40 -21.81
CA ALA A 215 15.14 -17.06 -21.20
C ALA A 215 15.73 -17.09 -19.79
N TYR A 216 16.79 -16.33 -19.53
CA TYR A 216 17.43 -16.19 -18.23
C TYR A 216 17.18 -14.76 -17.73
N VAL A 217 16.41 -14.62 -16.67
CA VAL A 217 15.81 -13.35 -16.25
C VAL A 217 16.15 -12.98 -14.81
N GLY A 218 16.09 -11.71 -14.54
CA GLY A 218 16.27 -11.08 -13.23
C GLY A 218 15.88 -9.62 -13.30
N GLN A 219 16.79 -8.69 -13.11
CA GLN A 219 16.49 -7.27 -13.31
C GLN A 219 16.11 -6.95 -14.77
N ASN A 220 16.78 -7.62 -15.71
CA ASN A 220 16.45 -7.64 -17.14
C ASN A 220 16.31 -9.08 -17.64
N ALA A 221 15.83 -9.25 -18.86
CA ALA A 221 15.74 -10.52 -19.54
C ALA A 221 16.83 -10.71 -20.58
N TYR A 222 17.36 -11.91 -20.62
CA TYR A 222 18.41 -12.34 -21.55
C TYR A 222 17.95 -13.62 -22.26
N ILE A 223 18.10 -13.66 -23.57
CA ILE A 223 17.75 -14.81 -24.40
C ILE A 223 19.04 -15.45 -24.92
N SER A 224 19.07 -16.78 -24.93
CA SER A 224 20.07 -17.59 -25.59
C SER A 224 19.42 -18.56 -26.55
N ASP A 225 20.05 -18.82 -27.69
CA ASP A 225 19.69 -19.84 -28.68
C ASP A 225 20.74 -20.97 -28.77
N ASN A 226 21.66 -21.02 -27.80
CA ASN A 226 22.79 -21.95 -27.77
C ASN A 226 23.08 -22.46 -26.37
N GLN A 227 22.04 -22.90 -25.67
CA GLN A 227 22.14 -23.56 -24.36
C GLN A 227 22.71 -22.65 -23.24
N GLY A 228 22.59 -21.34 -23.36
CA GLY A 228 23.06 -20.38 -22.37
C GLY A 228 24.55 -20.05 -22.47
N ILE A 229 25.25 -20.52 -23.52
CA ILE A 229 26.65 -20.16 -23.75
C ILE A 229 26.83 -18.69 -23.98
N ASN A 230 25.94 -18.11 -24.81
CA ASN A 230 25.88 -16.68 -25.07
C ASN A 230 24.47 -16.14 -24.79
N PHE A 231 24.40 -14.89 -24.32
CA PHE A 231 23.14 -14.20 -24.03
C PHE A 231 23.07 -12.86 -24.73
N ILE A 232 21.90 -12.57 -25.29
CA ILE A 232 21.52 -11.26 -25.80
C ILE A 232 20.57 -10.63 -24.77
N ASN A 233 20.87 -9.40 -24.33
CA ASN A 233 19.92 -8.60 -23.53
C ASN A 233 18.77 -8.14 -24.44
N VAL A 234 17.55 -8.55 -24.11
CA VAL A 234 16.35 -8.24 -24.93
C VAL A 234 15.43 -7.22 -24.28
N THR A 235 15.71 -6.82 -23.04
CA THR A 235 14.89 -5.84 -22.32
C THR A 235 15.72 -4.70 -21.74
N SER A 236 15.07 -3.59 -21.46
CA SER A 236 15.66 -2.47 -20.73
C SER A 236 14.60 -1.87 -19.83
N TRP A 237 14.77 -2.04 -18.52
CA TRP A 237 13.83 -1.51 -17.54
C TRP A 237 13.83 0.03 -17.47
N ASP A 238 14.90 0.68 -17.87
CA ASP A 238 15.04 2.14 -17.94
C ASP A 238 14.48 2.75 -19.26
N ALA A 239 13.99 1.90 -20.17
CA ALA A 239 13.33 2.32 -21.41
C ALA A 239 11.83 2.61 -21.24
N GLY A 240 11.34 2.64 -20.00
CA GLY A 240 9.96 3.01 -19.69
C GLY A 240 9.70 4.50 -19.91
N ASP A 241 8.50 4.82 -20.40
CA ASP A 241 8.12 6.18 -20.68
C ASP A 241 7.93 7.01 -19.40
N MET A 242 8.43 8.23 -19.43
CA MET A 242 8.02 9.29 -18.51
C MET A 242 6.85 10.05 -19.13
N GLY A 243 6.02 10.65 -18.29
CA GLY A 243 4.83 11.36 -18.77
C GLY A 243 3.56 10.50 -18.67
N ARG A 244 2.60 10.76 -19.56
CA ARG A 244 1.32 10.06 -19.53
C ARG A 244 1.39 8.78 -20.34
N VAL A 245 1.30 7.65 -19.67
CA VAL A 245 1.17 6.33 -20.28
C VAL A 245 -0.32 6.00 -20.40
N PRO A 246 -0.83 5.61 -21.58
CA PRO A 246 -2.23 5.21 -21.71
C PRO A 246 -2.58 4.01 -20.83
N VAL A 247 -3.81 3.96 -20.33
CA VAL A 247 -4.29 2.77 -19.60
C VAL A 247 -4.20 1.56 -20.51
N GLY A 248 -3.44 0.53 -20.08
CA GLY A 248 -3.19 -0.67 -20.88
C GLY A 248 -1.97 -0.61 -21.80
N GLY A 249 -1.17 0.44 -21.69
CA GLY A 249 0.09 0.60 -22.40
C GLY A 249 -0.01 1.18 -23.82
N PRO A 250 1.07 1.24 -24.57
CA PRO A 250 2.41 0.80 -24.21
C PRO A 250 3.02 1.64 -23.08
N GLU A 251 3.81 1.00 -22.22
CA GLU A 251 4.45 1.61 -21.05
C GLU A 251 5.88 2.08 -21.33
N GLY A 252 6.35 1.89 -22.55
CA GLY A 252 7.67 2.24 -23.03
C GLY A 252 7.89 1.77 -24.47
N ILE A 253 9.12 1.90 -24.97
CA ILE A 253 9.49 1.37 -26.28
C ILE A 253 9.49 -0.16 -26.27
N GLY A 254 9.45 -0.83 -27.43
CA GLY A 254 9.25 -2.27 -27.58
C GLY A 254 10.21 -3.18 -26.82
N ILE A 255 11.32 -2.68 -26.27
CA ILE A 255 12.21 -3.44 -25.38
C ILE A 255 11.96 -3.16 -23.89
N TYR A 256 10.97 -2.33 -23.55
CA TYR A 256 10.64 -2.06 -22.16
C TYR A 256 9.95 -3.26 -21.51
N VAL A 257 10.53 -3.73 -20.44
CA VAL A 257 9.91 -4.62 -19.45
C VAL A 257 10.28 -4.06 -18.09
N HIS A 258 9.31 -3.96 -17.19
CA HIS A 258 9.59 -3.50 -15.82
C HIS A 258 10.66 -4.38 -15.16
N ALA A 259 11.50 -3.77 -14.33
CA ALA A 259 12.53 -4.47 -13.56
C ALA A 259 11.94 -5.57 -12.66
N ASP A 260 12.86 -6.38 -12.12
CA ASP A 260 12.54 -7.41 -11.12
C ASP A 260 11.57 -8.47 -11.64
N ILE A 261 12.08 -9.24 -12.62
CA ILE A 261 11.34 -10.32 -13.25
C ILE A 261 11.38 -11.55 -12.32
N HIS A 262 10.22 -11.91 -11.78
CA HIS A 262 10.05 -13.03 -10.85
C HIS A 262 9.82 -14.36 -11.52
N ALA A 263 9.19 -14.32 -12.71
CA ALA A 263 8.90 -15.53 -13.47
C ALA A 263 8.95 -15.26 -14.98
N ALA A 264 9.50 -16.22 -15.70
CA ALA A 264 9.48 -16.31 -17.14
C ALA A 264 8.72 -17.58 -17.57
N TYR A 265 7.95 -17.50 -18.64
CA TYR A 265 7.16 -18.61 -19.11
C TYR A 265 6.99 -18.60 -20.62
N PHE A 266 7.41 -19.69 -21.31
CA PHE A 266 7.07 -19.90 -22.71
C PHE A 266 5.73 -20.55 -22.87
N HIS A 267 4.87 -20.00 -23.74
CA HIS A 267 3.56 -20.56 -23.98
C HIS A 267 3.65 -21.97 -24.61
N PRO A 268 2.95 -22.98 -24.04
CA PRO A 268 3.18 -24.38 -24.42
C PRO A 268 2.69 -24.74 -25.84
N LYS A 269 1.82 -23.92 -26.44
CA LYS A 269 1.23 -24.15 -27.77
C LYS A 269 1.55 -23.04 -28.78
N ARG A 270 2.10 -21.93 -28.33
CA ARG A 270 2.56 -20.79 -29.14
C ARG A 270 3.98 -20.47 -28.72
N PRO A 271 4.95 -21.24 -29.22
CA PRO A 271 6.32 -21.24 -28.70
C PRO A 271 7.04 -19.88 -28.86
N ASP A 272 6.60 -19.03 -29.80
CA ASP A 272 7.14 -17.69 -29.97
C ASP A 272 6.66 -16.68 -28.89
N GLU A 273 5.69 -17.09 -28.05
CA GLU A 273 5.20 -16.25 -26.97
C GLU A 273 5.93 -16.50 -25.65
N ILE A 274 6.44 -15.41 -25.08
CA ILE A 274 7.07 -15.38 -23.74
C ILE A 274 6.32 -14.44 -22.84
N TYR A 275 6.06 -14.86 -21.63
CA TYR A 275 5.44 -14.06 -20.57
C TYR A 275 6.43 -13.80 -19.46
N PHE A 276 6.46 -12.56 -18.97
CA PHE A 276 7.22 -12.17 -17.78
C PHE A 276 6.28 -11.60 -16.73
N ALA A 277 6.42 -12.07 -15.49
CA ALA A 277 5.77 -11.48 -14.32
C ALA A 277 6.81 -10.66 -13.54
N THR A 278 6.51 -9.39 -13.36
CA THR A 278 7.43 -8.39 -12.79
C THR A 278 6.77 -7.60 -11.66
N ASP A 279 7.53 -6.75 -10.95
CA ASP A 279 6.97 -5.81 -9.97
C ASP A 279 6.09 -4.71 -10.60
N GLY A 280 6.19 -4.49 -11.90
CA GLY A 280 5.33 -3.59 -12.66
C GLY A 280 4.15 -4.28 -13.37
N GLY A 281 3.98 -5.60 -13.19
CA GLY A 281 2.89 -6.35 -13.79
C GLY A 281 3.34 -7.43 -14.77
N ILE A 282 2.51 -7.69 -15.79
CA ILE A 282 2.72 -8.75 -16.76
C ILE A 282 3.09 -8.17 -18.12
N PHE A 283 4.16 -8.68 -18.71
CA PHE A 283 4.61 -8.36 -20.05
C PHE A 283 4.63 -9.60 -20.93
N VAL A 284 4.33 -9.43 -22.22
CA VAL A 284 4.35 -10.51 -23.20
C VAL A 284 5.12 -10.11 -24.44
N SER A 285 5.93 -11.06 -24.93
CA SER A 285 6.47 -11.03 -26.29
C SER A 285 5.72 -12.06 -27.14
N THR A 286 5.44 -11.74 -28.40
CA THR A 286 4.85 -12.64 -29.40
C THR A 286 5.80 -12.95 -30.55
N ASP A 287 7.05 -12.50 -30.45
CA ASP A 287 8.07 -12.54 -31.48
C ASP A 287 9.43 -13.05 -30.95
N LYS A 288 9.40 -14.03 -30.05
CA LYS A 288 10.58 -14.65 -29.42
C LYS A 288 11.45 -13.67 -28.62
N GLY A 289 10.83 -12.69 -27.96
CA GLY A 289 11.56 -11.75 -27.12
C GLY A 289 12.22 -10.58 -27.89
N MET A 290 11.83 -10.33 -29.15
CA MET A 290 12.32 -9.16 -29.88
C MET A 290 11.61 -7.87 -29.47
N SER A 291 10.35 -7.97 -29.05
CA SER A 291 9.57 -6.87 -28.50
C SER A 291 8.60 -7.33 -27.43
N PHE A 292 8.17 -6.41 -26.55
CA PHE A 292 7.30 -6.68 -25.42
C PHE A 292 6.17 -5.67 -25.33
N GLU A 293 5.05 -6.13 -24.82
CA GLU A 293 3.88 -5.30 -24.50
C GLU A 293 3.40 -5.60 -23.08
N GLY A 294 3.02 -4.57 -22.32
CA GLY A 294 2.34 -4.71 -21.04
C GLY A 294 0.93 -5.30 -21.20
N ARG A 295 0.50 -6.09 -20.20
CA ARG A 295 -0.86 -6.65 -20.11
C ARG A 295 -1.56 -6.18 -18.82
N ASN A 296 -1.32 -4.93 -18.44
CA ASN A 296 -1.70 -4.37 -17.15
C ASN A 296 -3.00 -3.56 -17.18
N GLY A 297 -3.64 -3.42 -18.34
CA GLY A 297 -4.90 -2.69 -18.49
C GLY A 297 -6.02 -3.24 -17.61
N GLY A 298 -6.56 -2.40 -16.72
CA GLY A 298 -7.58 -2.78 -15.75
C GLY A 298 -7.06 -3.56 -14.52
N TYR A 299 -5.75 -3.75 -14.41
CA TYR A 299 -5.12 -4.40 -13.27
C TYR A 299 -4.70 -3.36 -12.23
N VAL A 300 -5.53 -3.15 -11.22
CA VAL A 300 -5.33 -2.10 -10.21
C VAL A 300 -4.66 -2.70 -8.98
N THR A 301 -3.33 -2.66 -8.95
CA THR A 301 -2.50 -3.20 -7.84
C THR A 301 -1.42 -2.24 -7.37
N THR A 302 -1.47 -0.99 -7.80
CA THR A 302 -0.48 0.04 -7.45
C THR A 302 -0.35 0.21 -5.95
N GLN A 303 0.90 0.19 -5.47
CA GLN A 303 1.25 0.25 -4.06
C GLN A 303 1.77 1.65 -3.71
N PHE A 304 0.89 2.50 -3.24
CA PHE A 304 1.28 3.82 -2.75
C PHE A 304 1.98 3.72 -1.39
N TYR A 305 2.99 4.55 -1.20
CA TYR A 305 3.59 4.80 0.10
C TYR A 305 2.84 5.93 0.85
N ALA A 306 3.32 6.27 2.04
CA ALA A 306 2.75 7.34 2.84
C ALA A 306 3.01 8.73 2.23
N ASN A 307 2.29 9.74 2.72
CA ASN A 307 2.40 11.15 2.31
C ASN A 307 1.99 11.38 0.84
N PHE A 308 0.83 10.85 0.46
CA PHE A 308 0.10 11.24 -0.74
C PHE A 308 -0.47 12.66 -0.54
N SER A 309 -0.34 13.52 -1.54
CA SER A 309 -0.79 14.91 -1.47
C SER A 309 -1.83 15.23 -2.53
N ALA A 310 -2.96 15.82 -2.10
CA ALA A 310 -3.95 16.42 -2.99
C ALA A 310 -3.91 17.95 -2.94
N SER A 311 -4.26 18.60 -4.04
CA SER A 311 -4.40 20.04 -4.13
C SER A 311 -5.47 20.56 -3.17
N ARG A 312 -5.28 21.77 -2.67
CA ARG A 312 -6.27 22.45 -1.79
C ARG A 312 -7.42 23.06 -2.56
N THR A 313 -7.23 23.39 -3.81
CA THR A 313 -8.17 24.20 -4.61
C THR A 313 -8.68 23.47 -5.83
N ASP A 314 -8.01 22.38 -6.25
CA ASP A 314 -8.36 21.60 -7.42
C ASP A 314 -8.57 20.12 -7.04
N PRO A 315 -9.82 19.65 -6.97
CA PRO A 315 -10.10 18.27 -6.59
C PRO A 315 -9.56 17.24 -7.59
N GLU A 316 -9.27 17.65 -8.83
CA GLU A 316 -8.72 16.80 -9.86
C GLU A 316 -7.18 16.84 -9.93
N PHE A 317 -6.51 17.37 -8.89
CA PHE A 317 -5.06 17.44 -8.86
C PHE A 317 -4.47 16.80 -7.60
N ALA A 318 -3.62 15.80 -7.79
CA ALA A 318 -2.93 15.10 -6.72
C ALA A 318 -1.60 14.53 -7.19
N ILE A 319 -0.72 14.19 -6.24
CA ILE A 319 0.56 13.53 -6.50
C ILE A 319 0.83 12.46 -5.47
N GLY A 320 1.39 11.33 -5.89
CA GLY A 320 1.74 10.24 -4.99
C GLY A 320 2.91 9.41 -5.48
N GLY A 321 3.69 8.92 -4.52
CA GLY A 321 4.81 8.02 -4.76
C GLY A 321 4.40 6.56 -4.58
N MET A 322 4.89 5.69 -5.47
CA MET A 322 4.52 4.28 -5.58
C MET A 322 5.76 3.40 -5.52
N GLN A 323 5.65 2.29 -4.83
CA GLN A 323 6.69 1.26 -4.84
C GLN A 323 6.94 0.81 -6.27
N ASP A 324 8.21 0.72 -6.66
CA ASP A 324 8.75 0.25 -7.94
C ASP A 324 8.24 1.00 -9.19
N ASN A 325 7.25 1.89 -9.06
CA ASN A 325 6.56 2.54 -10.18
C ASN A 325 6.69 4.07 -10.21
N GLY A 326 7.61 4.62 -9.42
CA GLY A 326 7.94 6.04 -9.43
C GLY A 326 6.89 6.92 -8.75
N THR A 327 6.93 8.22 -9.08
CA THR A 327 5.94 9.20 -8.62
C THR A 327 5.12 9.69 -9.79
N ALA A 328 3.80 9.77 -9.60
CA ALA A 328 2.89 10.22 -10.65
C ALA A 328 1.89 11.27 -10.15
N ILE A 329 1.44 12.12 -11.10
CA ILE A 329 0.44 13.16 -10.90
C ILE A 329 -0.89 12.71 -11.51
N TYR A 330 -1.96 12.86 -10.73
CA TYR A 330 -3.35 12.84 -11.17
C TYR A 330 -3.77 14.26 -11.60
N ASP A 331 -4.42 14.38 -12.74
CA ASP A 331 -4.93 15.63 -13.30
C ASP A 331 -6.34 15.49 -13.87
N GLY A 332 -7.16 14.66 -13.19
CA GLY A 332 -8.53 14.38 -13.61
C GLY A 332 -8.66 13.25 -14.65
N GLN A 333 -7.57 12.59 -15.04
CA GLN A 333 -7.60 11.49 -16.01
C GLN A 333 -7.15 10.17 -15.39
N ASP A 334 -7.74 9.05 -15.85
CA ASP A 334 -7.41 7.70 -15.36
C ASP A 334 -5.93 7.35 -15.60
N ALA A 335 -5.36 7.81 -16.70
CA ALA A 335 -3.94 7.67 -16.99
C ALA A 335 -3.14 8.80 -16.33
N TRP A 336 -2.43 8.50 -15.25
CA TRP A 336 -1.61 9.46 -14.51
C TRP A 336 -0.33 9.80 -15.25
N ILE A 337 0.29 10.93 -14.89
CA ILE A 337 1.53 11.43 -15.48
C ILE A 337 2.70 11.01 -14.60
N LYS A 338 3.55 10.07 -15.06
CA LYS A 338 4.78 9.68 -14.37
C LYS A 338 5.81 10.80 -14.47
N VAL A 339 6.28 11.29 -13.32
CA VAL A 339 7.14 12.50 -13.24
C VAL A 339 8.50 12.27 -12.59
N ILE A 340 8.65 11.25 -11.75
CA ILE A 340 9.91 10.89 -11.09
C ILE A 340 10.04 9.36 -11.14
N GLY A 341 11.22 8.86 -11.49
CA GLY A 341 11.52 7.42 -11.51
C GLY A 341 11.94 6.85 -10.16
N GLY A 342 12.31 5.57 -10.14
CA GLY A 342 12.68 4.82 -8.93
C GLY A 342 11.45 4.41 -8.12
N ASP A 343 11.63 4.10 -6.83
CA ASP A 343 10.51 4.04 -5.89
C ASP A 343 10.07 5.46 -5.54
N GLY A 344 8.84 5.81 -5.90
CA GLY A 344 8.26 7.09 -5.50
C GLY A 344 7.94 7.07 -4.00
N MET A 345 8.44 8.06 -3.28
CA MET A 345 8.31 8.19 -1.83
C MET A 345 7.34 9.30 -1.44
N SER A 346 7.66 10.01 -0.37
CA SER A 346 6.85 11.13 0.13
C SER A 346 6.69 12.23 -0.91
N THR A 347 5.50 12.81 -0.95
CA THR A 347 5.15 13.94 -1.82
C THR A 347 4.53 15.08 -1.03
N ALA A 348 4.62 16.31 -1.54
CA ALA A 348 3.94 17.47 -0.97
C ALA A 348 3.61 18.50 -2.05
N ILE A 349 2.39 19.03 -2.01
CA ILE A 349 1.98 20.21 -2.77
C ILE A 349 2.08 21.41 -1.82
N ASN A 350 2.76 22.48 -2.26
CA ASN A 350 2.88 23.68 -1.44
C ASN A 350 1.51 24.31 -1.18
N PRO A 351 1.13 24.51 0.09
CA PRO A 351 -0.24 24.95 0.44
C PRO A 351 -0.58 26.37 0.00
N PHE A 352 0.40 27.20 -0.38
CA PHE A 352 0.19 28.60 -0.81
C PHE A 352 0.44 28.79 -2.30
N ASN A 353 1.18 27.89 -2.94
CA ASN A 353 1.48 27.96 -4.36
C ASN A 353 1.55 26.56 -4.95
N GLU A 354 0.46 26.07 -5.49
CA GLU A 354 0.33 24.74 -6.05
C GLU A 354 1.18 24.52 -7.33
N ASN A 355 1.83 25.55 -7.85
CA ASN A 355 2.87 25.36 -8.87
C ASN A 355 4.14 24.74 -8.27
N VAL A 356 4.35 24.88 -6.96
CA VAL A 356 5.50 24.29 -6.25
C VAL A 356 5.11 22.95 -5.65
N ILE A 357 5.70 21.89 -6.18
CA ILE A 357 5.44 20.51 -5.80
C ILE A 357 6.75 19.83 -5.47
N PHE A 358 6.72 18.97 -4.47
CA PHE A 358 7.84 18.13 -4.09
C PHE A 358 7.48 16.66 -4.20
N GLY A 359 8.43 15.86 -4.68
CA GLY A 359 8.39 14.41 -4.64
C GLY A 359 9.78 13.85 -4.36
N SER A 360 9.87 12.73 -3.70
CA SER A 360 11.15 12.09 -3.43
C SER A 360 11.19 10.66 -3.94
N PHE A 361 12.41 10.16 -4.18
CA PHE A 361 12.70 8.76 -4.33
C PHE A 361 13.54 8.27 -3.13
N GLN A 362 13.98 7.02 -3.14
CA GLN A 362 14.64 6.35 -2.02
C GLN A 362 15.69 7.23 -1.32
N TYR A 363 15.74 7.16 0.02
CA TYR A 363 16.73 7.84 0.84
C TYR A 363 16.83 9.35 0.62
N PHE A 364 15.68 10.02 0.42
CA PHE A 364 15.57 11.47 0.24
C PHE A 364 16.11 12.00 -1.10
N GLY A 365 15.91 11.28 -2.19
CA GLY A 365 16.11 11.83 -3.52
C GLY A 365 15.04 12.89 -3.84
N LEU A 366 15.18 14.10 -3.27
CA LEU A 366 14.18 15.18 -3.35
C LEU A 366 14.16 15.81 -4.74
N ASN A 367 12.98 15.92 -5.33
CA ASN A 367 12.73 16.64 -6.57
C ASN A 367 11.70 17.74 -6.34
N ARG A 368 11.81 18.82 -7.08
CA ARG A 368 10.90 19.96 -7.03
C ARG A 368 10.41 20.34 -8.42
N SER A 369 9.13 20.61 -8.54
CA SER A 369 8.53 21.36 -9.65
C SER A 369 8.20 22.77 -9.19
N THR A 370 8.26 23.75 -10.12
CA THR A 370 7.78 25.12 -9.92
C THR A 370 6.75 25.54 -10.99
N ASP A 371 6.30 24.58 -11.79
CA ASP A 371 5.39 24.77 -12.92
C ASP A 371 4.19 23.79 -12.89
N ARG A 372 3.76 23.42 -11.67
CA ARG A 372 2.65 22.50 -11.43
C ARG A 372 2.89 21.08 -12.00
N GLY A 373 4.13 20.61 -11.88
CA GLY A 373 4.49 19.23 -12.22
C GLY A 373 4.79 18.99 -13.69
N LYS A 374 4.88 20.04 -14.53
CA LYS A 374 5.28 19.87 -15.95
C LYS A 374 6.74 19.49 -16.06
N THR A 375 7.59 20.05 -15.19
CA THR A 375 9.00 19.70 -15.09
C THR A 375 9.41 19.51 -13.64
N PHE A 376 10.39 18.64 -13.41
CA PHE A 376 10.98 18.40 -12.08
C PHE A 376 12.50 18.57 -12.14
N GLU A 377 13.03 19.23 -11.13
CA GLU A 377 14.46 19.39 -10.88
C GLU A 377 14.87 18.50 -9.70
N TYR A 378 15.87 17.64 -9.89
CA TYR A 378 16.47 16.89 -8.78
C TYR A 378 17.32 17.80 -7.91
N LEU A 379 16.90 17.99 -6.68
CA LEU A 379 17.56 18.83 -5.69
C LEU A 379 18.64 18.01 -4.95
N LYS A 380 19.75 17.72 -5.64
CA LYS A 380 20.84 16.93 -5.08
C LYS A 380 21.39 17.62 -3.81
N PRO A 381 21.30 16.99 -2.63
CA PRO A 381 21.81 17.57 -1.40
C PRO A 381 23.31 17.89 -1.52
N SER A 382 23.68 19.15 -1.30
CA SER A 382 25.09 19.60 -1.36
C SER A 382 25.83 19.43 -0.04
N HIS A 383 25.12 19.15 1.07
CA HIS A 383 25.70 19.01 2.39
C HIS A 383 26.05 17.57 2.70
N SER A 384 27.35 17.30 2.91
CA SER A 384 27.90 15.97 3.22
C SER A 384 27.28 15.31 4.46
N ILE A 385 26.82 16.10 5.43
CA ILE A 385 26.25 15.59 6.69
C ILE A 385 24.91 14.91 6.47
N PHE A 386 23.99 15.50 5.69
CA PHE A 386 22.72 14.88 5.38
C PHE A 386 22.88 13.61 4.52
N LEU A 387 23.92 13.58 3.67
CA LEU A 387 24.22 12.43 2.81
C LEU A 387 24.81 11.25 3.60
N SER A 388 25.55 11.50 4.68
CA SER A 388 26.25 10.48 5.46
C SER A 388 25.43 9.86 6.58
N GLU A 389 24.35 10.53 7.03
CA GLU A 389 23.52 10.00 8.11
C GLU A 389 22.58 8.88 7.61
N PRO A 390 22.35 7.82 8.42
CA PRO A 390 21.29 6.85 8.17
C PRO A 390 19.94 7.56 8.02
N LYS A 391 19.18 7.14 7.02
CA LYS A 391 17.83 7.63 6.71
C LYS A 391 16.87 6.47 6.52
N ALA A 392 15.60 6.70 6.80
CA ALA A 392 14.57 5.75 6.40
C ALA A 392 14.52 5.63 4.86
N PHE A 393 14.18 4.47 4.34
CA PHE A 393 13.99 4.24 2.92
C PHE A 393 12.98 5.27 2.36
N ASN A 394 11.82 5.42 2.99
CA ASN A 394 10.94 6.56 2.80
C ASN A 394 11.29 7.63 3.85
N THR A 395 12.23 8.50 3.53
CA THR A 395 12.64 9.61 4.39
C THR A 395 11.51 10.63 4.49
N PRO A 396 10.99 10.93 5.68
CA PRO A 396 9.89 11.87 5.82
C PRO A 396 10.33 13.30 5.58
N PHE A 397 9.50 14.08 4.91
CA PHE A 397 9.60 15.54 4.87
C PHE A 397 8.21 16.16 4.92
N GLU A 398 8.15 17.40 5.38
CA GLU A 398 6.91 18.17 5.50
C GLU A 398 7.16 19.64 5.15
N VAL A 399 6.27 20.18 4.31
CA VAL A 399 6.23 21.62 4.01
C VAL A 399 5.45 22.34 5.11
N VAL A 400 6.02 23.37 5.70
CA VAL A 400 5.41 24.08 6.83
C VAL A 400 4.16 24.83 6.37
N ALA A 401 3.00 24.48 6.92
CA ALA A 401 1.71 25.00 6.50
C ALA A 401 1.56 26.53 6.66
N SER A 402 2.35 27.17 7.53
CA SER A 402 2.34 28.63 7.77
C SER A 402 3.52 29.35 7.11
N SER A 403 4.49 28.63 6.49
CA SER A 403 5.68 29.20 5.87
C SER A 403 6.02 28.46 4.58
N PRO A 404 5.58 28.93 3.43
CA PRO A 404 5.60 28.19 2.16
C PRO A 404 7.00 27.84 1.65
N ASN A 405 8.04 28.54 2.12
CA ASN A 405 9.42 28.29 1.75
C ASN A 405 10.16 27.41 2.75
N SER A 406 9.52 27.07 3.87
CA SER A 406 10.12 26.28 4.94
C SER A 406 9.64 24.83 4.86
N MET A 407 10.57 23.91 5.04
CA MET A 407 10.30 22.48 5.12
C MET A 407 11.24 21.80 6.10
N TYR A 408 10.74 20.76 6.74
CA TYR A 408 11.52 19.87 7.59
C TYR A 408 11.73 18.52 6.91
N ALA A 409 12.86 17.88 7.20
CA ALA A 409 13.14 16.50 6.79
C ALA A 409 13.82 15.72 7.92
N GLY A 410 13.59 14.42 7.97
CA GLY A 410 14.09 13.55 9.02
C GLY A 410 15.14 12.56 8.54
N ALA A 411 16.34 12.56 9.16
CA ALA A 411 17.33 11.48 9.07
C ALA A 411 17.50 10.86 10.48
N GLN A 412 18.68 10.80 11.06
CA GLN A 412 18.83 10.60 12.51
C GLN A 412 18.55 11.90 13.29
N LYS A 413 18.76 13.04 12.63
CA LYS A 413 18.37 14.36 13.09
C LYS A 413 17.21 14.89 12.27
N VAL A 414 16.63 15.99 12.75
CA VAL A 414 15.68 16.79 12.00
C VAL A 414 16.40 17.97 11.37
N TYR A 415 16.14 18.20 10.10
CA TYR A 415 16.72 19.27 9.29
C TYR A 415 15.66 20.27 8.89
N LEU A 416 16.02 21.54 8.87
CA LEU A 416 15.20 22.65 8.37
C LEU A 416 15.80 23.20 7.09
N ASN A 417 14.95 23.51 6.13
CA ASN A 417 15.27 24.25 4.92
C ASN A 417 14.31 25.43 4.79
N GLU A 418 14.82 26.64 4.68
CA GLU A 418 14.03 27.89 4.55
C GLU A 418 14.09 28.46 3.13
N GLY A 419 14.44 27.63 2.15
CA GLY A 419 14.60 28.03 0.75
C GLY A 419 13.87 27.12 -0.23
N ALA A 420 12.68 26.65 0.11
CA ALA A 420 11.85 25.79 -0.75
C ALA A 420 12.64 24.58 -1.30
N GLY A 421 13.39 23.90 -0.43
CA GLY A 421 14.16 22.71 -0.78
C GLY A 421 15.55 23.01 -1.40
N ASN A 422 15.99 24.26 -1.49
CA ASN A 422 17.31 24.58 -2.01
C ASN A 422 18.39 23.72 -1.33
N PRO A 423 19.18 22.93 -2.09
CA PRO A 423 20.12 21.94 -1.52
C PRO A 423 21.14 22.51 -0.55
N SER A 424 21.57 23.76 -0.75
CA SER A 424 22.60 24.42 0.08
C SER A 424 22.08 24.98 1.41
N LEU A 425 20.76 25.01 1.62
CA LEU A 425 20.14 25.64 2.78
C LEU A 425 19.65 24.65 3.87
N TRP A 426 19.92 23.37 3.70
CA TRP A 426 19.61 22.37 4.73
C TRP A 426 20.50 22.55 5.95
N LYS A 427 19.89 22.69 7.12
CA LYS A 427 20.57 22.82 8.40
C LYS A 427 20.00 21.88 9.43
N ALA A 428 20.84 21.14 10.15
CA ALA A 428 20.38 20.38 11.30
C ALA A 428 19.83 21.36 12.36
N THR A 429 18.65 21.08 12.89
CA THR A 429 18.01 21.91 13.91
C THR A 429 18.66 21.72 15.28
N HIS A 430 19.33 20.59 15.50
CA HIS A 430 20.02 20.22 16.73
C HIS A 430 21.31 19.43 16.45
N THR A 431 22.17 19.30 17.43
CA THR A 431 23.53 18.74 17.25
C THR A 431 23.61 17.23 17.32
N SER A 432 22.84 16.59 18.22
CA SER A 432 22.87 15.14 18.45
C SER A 432 21.69 14.46 17.76
N PRO A 433 21.79 13.19 17.31
CA PRO A 433 20.63 12.41 16.84
C PRO A 433 19.50 12.40 17.88
N LEU A 434 18.25 12.35 17.43
CA LEU A 434 17.09 12.10 18.31
C LEU A 434 17.24 10.76 19.02
N ASP A 435 17.69 9.77 18.27
CA ASP A 435 18.07 8.45 18.74
C ASP A 435 19.23 7.93 17.87
N PRO A 436 20.43 7.65 18.45
CA PRO A 436 21.59 7.17 17.69
C PRO A 436 21.36 5.84 16.97
N GLU A 437 20.42 5.03 17.46
CA GLU A 437 20.11 3.71 16.92
C GLU A 437 18.81 3.66 16.07
N ALA A 438 18.33 4.83 15.66
CA ALA A 438 17.09 4.93 14.88
C ALA A 438 17.15 6.06 13.86
N THR A 439 16.24 6.03 12.90
CA THR A 439 15.98 7.13 11.96
C THR A 439 14.60 7.73 12.23
N VAL A 440 14.38 8.97 11.83
CA VAL A 440 13.07 9.59 11.89
C VAL A 440 12.15 8.88 10.90
N LEU A 441 10.96 8.48 11.37
CA LEU A 441 9.95 7.76 10.60
C LEU A 441 8.83 8.68 10.11
N THR A 442 8.35 9.58 10.98
CA THR A 442 7.37 10.60 10.62
C THR A 442 7.64 11.92 11.34
N LEU A 443 7.21 13.01 10.73
CA LEU A 443 7.28 14.37 11.23
C LEU A 443 5.90 15.00 11.16
N ALA A 444 5.57 15.85 12.13
CA ALA A 444 4.37 16.69 12.09
C ALA A 444 4.70 18.07 12.69
N VAL A 445 4.44 19.11 11.92
CA VAL A 445 4.59 20.51 12.33
C VAL A 445 3.21 21.09 12.63
N ALA A 446 3.03 21.69 13.80
CA ALA A 446 1.74 22.26 14.16
C ALA A 446 1.36 23.45 13.24
N PRO A 447 0.22 23.40 12.53
CA PRO A 447 -0.17 24.47 11.62
C PRO A 447 -0.40 25.82 12.33
N SER A 448 -0.89 25.80 13.56
CA SER A 448 -1.16 27.00 14.38
C SER A 448 0.08 27.57 15.05
N ASP A 449 1.16 26.76 15.24
CA ASP A 449 2.40 27.17 15.86
C ASP A 449 3.56 26.35 15.34
N PRO A 450 4.29 26.79 14.30
CA PRO A 450 5.36 26.02 13.67
C PRO A 450 6.61 25.80 14.56
N SER A 451 6.65 26.38 15.75
CA SER A 451 7.67 26.05 16.75
C SER A 451 7.43 24.69 17.40
N ILE A 452 6.20 24.16 17.31
CA ILE A 452 5.81 22.87 17.88
C ILE A 452 5.93 21.80 16.78
N ILE A 453 6.83 20.84 17.02
CA ILE A 453 7.10 19.75 16.10
C ILE A 453 7.07 18.43 16.86
N PHE A 454 6.46 17.41 16.25
CA PHE A 454 6.53 16.04 16.72
C PHE A 454 7.31 15.19 15.72
N ALA A 455 8.05 14.20 16.23
CA ALA A 455 8.79 13.25 15.42
C ALA A 455 8.71 11.85 16.03
N SER A 456 8.52 10.83 15.20
CA SER A 456 8.68 9.44 15.61
C SER A 456 9.94 8.83 15.00
N THR A 457 10.40 7.71 15.58
CA THR A 457 11.59 7.02 15.11
C THR A 457 11.30 5.57 14.73
N SER A 458 12.06 5.06 13.75
CA SER A 458 12.15 3.65 13.39
C SER A 458 13.56 3.13 13.71
N PRO A 459 13.68 2.01 14.46
CA PRO A 459 14.96 1.45 14.84
C PRO A 459 15.81 0.97 13.65
N LEU A 460 17.13 1.14 13.76
CA LEU A 460 18.10 0.56 12.81
C LEU A 460 18.42 -0.91 13.12
N ASN A 461 18.10 -1.38 14.31
CA ASN A 461 18.34 -2.76 14.76
C ASN A 461 17.14 -3.30 15.56
N ASN A 462 17.10 -4.63 15.76
CA ASN A 462 15.96 -5.29 16.40
C ASN A 462 15.88 -5.10 17.92
N ASN A 463 16.92 -4.56 18.54
CA ASN A 463 16.99 -4.38 20.01
C ASN A 463 16.55 -2.97 20.43
N THR A 464 16.44 -2.04 19.50
CA THR A 464 16.05 -0.66 19.77
C THR A 464 14.53 -0.51 19.72
N VAL A 465 13.97 0.22 20.67
CA VAL A 465 12.54 0.49 20.79
C VAL A 465 12.22 1.81 20.08
N PRO A 466 11.19 1.89 19.23
CA PRO A 466 10.72 3.14 18.66
C PRO A 466 10.35 4.16 19.72
N LYS A 467 10.55 5.43 19.42
CA LYS A 467 10.32 6.57 20.34
C LYS A 467 9.57 7.68 19.63
N VAL A 468 8.88 8.49 20.41
CA VAL A 468 8.23 9.72 19.95
C VAL A 468 8.84 10.89 20.71
N PHE A 469 9.11 11.98 19.98
CA PHE A 469 9.73 13.19 20.49
C PHE A 469 8.89 14.42 20.16
N LYS A 470 9.01 15.45 21.01
CA LYS A 470 8.39 16.76 20.80
C LYS A 470 9.46 17.85 20.94
N SER A 471 9.36 18.86 20.08
CA SER A 471 10.04 20.16 20.22
C SER A 471 9.01 21.27 20.39
N THR A 472 9.35 22.33 21.10
CA THR A 472 8.56 23.56 21.26
C THR A 472 9.35 24.81 20.86
N ASP A 473 10.46 24.63 20.17
CA ASP A 473 11.41 25.70 19.79
C ASP A 473 11.95 25.51 18.36
N ALA A 474 11.07 25.03 17.45
CA ALA A 474 11.37 24.79 16.05
C ALA A 474 12.49 23.74 15.83
N GLY A 475 12.53 22.71 16.69
CA GLY A 475 13.46 21.59 16.56
C GLY A 475 14.82 21.78 17.22
N LYS A 476 15.08 22.89 17.94
CA LYS A 476 16.37 23.14 18.59
C LYS A 476 16.60 22.22 19.79
N GLN A 477 15.55 21.95 20.55
CA GLN A 477 15.56 21.01 21.66
C GLN A 477 14.40 20.02 21.52
N TRP A 478 14.64 18.78 21.93
CA TRP A 478 13.67 17.70 21.81
C TRP A 478 13.50 16.99 23.14
N THR A 479 12.25 16.72 23.49
CA THR A 479 11.87 15.96 24.68
C THR A 479 11.23 14.66 24.23
N ARG A 480 11.74 13.52 24.74
CA ARG A 480 11.10 12.20 24.52
C ARG A 480 9.76 12.18 25.25
N LEU A 481 8.73 11.77 24.54
CA LEU A 481 7.40 11.52 25.14
C LEU A 481 7.38 10.15 25.81
N THR A 482 6.69 10.07 26.92
CA THR A 482 6.49 8.85 27.73
C THR A 482 5.01 8.46 27.72
N ASN A 483 4.70 7.28 28.27
CA ASN A 483 3.32 6.75 28.33
C ASN A 483 2.69 6.50 26.97
N LEU A 484 3.51 6.17 25.97
CA LEU A 484 3.13 5.72 24.65
C LEU A 484 3.62 4.27 24.45
N PRO A 485 2.98 3.48 23.57
CA PRO A 485 3.40 2.10 23.33
C PRO A 485 4.80 2.03 22.70
N ALA A 486 5.51 0.95 23.01
CA ALA A 486 6.82 0.63 22.46
C ALA A 486 6.70 0.12 21.00
N LYS A 487 6.08 0.89 20.14
CA LYS A 487 5.75 0.58 18.74
C LYS A 487 6.09 1.77 17.84
N SER A 488 6.24 1.52 16.53
CA SER A 488 6.43 2.59 15.55
C SER A 488 5.15 3.43 15.44
N ALA A 489 5.26 4.71 15.75
CA ALA A 489 4.22 5.68 15.46
C ALA A 489 4.26 6.00 13.96
N MET A 490 3.20 5.63 13.27
CA MET A 490 3.13 5.68 11.81
C MET A 490 2.74 7.06 11.29
N ASP A 491 1.89 7.76 12.05
CA ASP A 491 1.43 9.08 11.68
C ASP A 491 1.05 9.91 12.90
N ILE A 492 1.13 11.24 12.75
CA ILE A 492 0.84 12.21 13.81
C ILE A 492 0.01 13.33 13.20
N ALA A 493 -1.22 13.52 13.68
CA ALA A 493 -2.08 14.61 13.28
C ALA A 493 -2.22 15.63 14.41
N ILE A 494 -1.94 16.89 14.10
CA ILE A 494 -2.07 18.01 15.04
C ILE A 494 -3.26 18.86 14.60
N ASP A 495 -4.12 19.24 15.56
CA ASP A 495 -5.27 20.11 15.26
C ASP A 495 -4.79 21.42 14.61
N PRO A 496 -5.37 21.82 13.46
CA PRO A 496 -4.89 22.97 12.71
C PRO A 496 -5.03 24.31 13.46
N THR A 497 -5.87 24.34 14.49
CA THR A 497 -6.18 25.56 15.27
C THR A 497 -5.67 25.52 16.72
N ASP A 498 -5.31 24.35 17.24
CA ASP A 498 -4.85 24.16 18.62
C ASP A 498 -3.76 23.10 18.73
N ALA A 499 -2.51 23.50 18.74
CA ALA A 499 -1.34 22.63 18.83
C ALA A 499 -1.26 21.73 20.09
N ARG A 500 -2.17 21.92 21.06
CA ARG A 500 -2.30 21.05 22.25
C ARG A 500 -3.06 19.76 21.93
N ILE A 501 -3.87 19.75 20.88
CA ILE A 501 -4.65 18.57 20.46
C ILE A 501 -3.86 17.80 19.43
N VAL A 502 -3.43 16.59 19.81
CA VAL A 502 -2.56 15.74 18.98
C VAL A 502 -3.10 14.31 18.98
N TYR A 503 -3.12 13.71 17.81
CA TYR A 503 -3.39 12.28 17.64
C TYR A 503 -2.14 11.60 17.14
N ILE A 504 -1.81 10.43 17.72
CA ILE A 504 -0.71 9.57 17.26
C ILE A 504 -1.26 8.19 16.99
N VAL A 505 -0.91 7.60 15.86
CA VAL A 505 -1.33 6.25 15.48
C VAL A 505 -0.13 5.32 15.33
N PHE A 506 -0.33 4.05 15.70
CA PHE A 506 0.74 3.08 15.84
C PHE A 506 0.53 1.83 14.99
N SER A 507 1.63 1.24 14.57
CA SER A 507 1.69 -0.04 13.88
C SER A 507 1.51 -1.24 14.83
N GLY A 508 1.43 -2.44 14.24
CA GLY A 508 1.42 -3.71 14.96
C GLY A 508 0.03 -4.09 15.48
N PHE A 509 -0.03 -5.14 16.28
CA PHE A 509 -1.24 -5.71 16.88
C PHE A 509 -1.24 -5.51 18.40
N GLY A 510 -2.38 -5.57 19.03
CA GLY A 510 -2.59 -5.45 20.47
C GLY A 510 -3.57 -4.33 20.81
N ALA A 511 -4.77 -4.70 21.23
CA ALA A 511 -5.84 -3.77 21.62
C ALA A 511 -5.35 -2.75 22.67
N GLY A 512 -5.79 -1.50 22.55
CA GLY A 512 -5.39 -0.41 23.43
C GLY A 512 -4.02 0.21 23.05
N THR A 513 -3.48 -0.06 21.87
CA THR A 513 -2.14 0.41 21.48
C THR A 513 -2.05 1.11 20.12
N HIS A 514 -3.19 1.39 19.46
CA HIS A 514 -3.18 1.89 18.08
C HIS A 514 -3.42 3.40 17.96
N VAL A 515 -4.31 3.99 18.76
CA VAL A 515 -4.71 5.40 18.64
C VAL A 515 -4.66 6.10 19.98
N PHE A 516 -3.88 7.16 20.05
CA PHE A 516 -3.71 7.98 21.24
C PHE A 516 -4.04 9.44 20.95
N LYS A 517 -4.74 10.09 21.87
CA LYS A 517 -5.07 11.52 21.81
C LYS A 517 -4.53 12.24 23.03
N SER A 518 -3.91 13.40 22.80
CA SER A 518 -3.54 14.38 23.82
C SER A 518 -4.40 15.62 23.70
N PHE A 519 -4.68 16.29 24.85
CA PHE A 519 -5.32 17.60 24.94
C PHE A 519 -4.39 18.68 25.51
N ASP A 520 -3.16 18.28 25.88
CA ASP A 520 -2.18 19.10 26.59
C ASP A 520 -0.82 19.12 25.91
N GLY A 521 -0.84 18.88 24.57
CA GLY A 521 0.37 18.94 23.76
C GLY A 521 1.34 17.78 24.01
N GLY A 522 0.82 16.60 24.37
CA GLY A 522 1.60 15.38 24.53
C GLY A 522 2.13 15.15 25.96
N THR A 523 1.65 15.88 26.96
CA THR A 523 1.98 15.65 28.37
C THR A 523 1.23 14.42 28.90
N SER A 524 -0.04 14.26 28.52
CA SER A 524 -0.86 13.08 28.82
C SER A 524 -1.54 12.54 27.57
N TRP A 525 -1.89 11.23 27.61
CA TRP A 525 -2.45 10.51 26.49
C TRP A 525 -3.66 9.68 26.87
N ASN A 526 -4.68 9.69 26.03
CA ASN A 526 -5.90 8.92 26.15
C ASN A 526 -6.06 7.98 24.96
N ILE A 527 -6.40 6.72 25.21
CA ILE A 527 -6.66 5.72 24.17
C ILE A 527 -8.00 6.04 23.49
N LYS A 528 -8.05 5.96 22.17
CA LYS A 528 -9.19 6.29 21.31
C LYS A 528 -9.42 5.22 20.24
N GLU A 529 -9.76 3.98 20.64
CA GLU A 529 -9.88 2.83 19.75
C GLU A 529 -11.28 2.21 19.67
N ASN A 530 -12.25 2.77 20.36
CA ASN A 530 -13.60 2.18 20.42
C ASN A 530 -14.21 2.06 19.01
N GLY A 531 -14.47 0.82 18.57
CA GLY A 531 -14.98 0.51 17.22
C GLY A 531 -13.91 0.17 16.18
N LEU A 532 -12.61 0.26 16.51
CA LEU A 532 -11.53 -0.17 15.63
C LEU A 532 -11.19 -1.66 15.79
N PRO A 533 -10.81 -2.36 14.72
CA PRO A 533 -10.23 -3.69 14.79
C PRO A 533 -8.77 -3.63 15.30
N ASP A 534 -8.30 -4.73 15.89
CA ASP A 534 -6.90 -4.90 16.30
C ASP A 534 -6.00 -5.20 15.10
N VAL A 535 -5.63 -4.16 14.35
CA VAL A 535 -4.72 -4.21 13.20
C VAL A 535 -3.87 -2.93 13.14
N PRO A 536 -2.71 -2.98 12.45
CA PRO A 536 -1.85 -1.80 12.28
C PRO A 536 -2.62 -0.59 11.73
N VAL A 537 -2.41 0.57 12.35
CA VAL A 537 -2.94 1.86 11.86
C VAL A 537 -1.83 2.61 11.13
N ASN A 538 -2.15 3.16 9.95
CA ASN A 538 -1.18 3.72 9.02
C ASN A 538 -1.19 5.24 8.94
N CYS A 539 -2.38 5.82 8.99
CA CYS A 539 -2.57 7.26 8.86
C CYS A 539 -3.79 7.75 9.63
N VAL A 540 -3.78 9.02 9.99
CA VAL A 540 -4.91 9.72 10.62
C VAL A 540 -4.94 11.16 10.15
N ILE A 541 -6.12 11.69 9.85
CA ILE A 541 -6.31 13.07 9.46
C ILE A 541 -7.49 13.69 10.20
N ILE A 542 -7.31 14.95 10.65
CA ILE A 542 -8.37 15.77 11.22
C ILE A 542 -9.04 16.52 10.08
N HIS A 543 -10.38 16.54 10.03
CA HIS A 543 -11.10 17.29 9.04
C HIS A 543 -10.78 18.79 9.16
N PRO A 544 -10.32 19.47 8.09
CA PRO A 544 -9.77 20.84 8.19
C PRO A 544 -10.80 21.89 8.65
N LYS A 545 -12.10 21.65 8.41
CA LYS A 545 -13.20 22.56 8.79
C LYS A 545 -13.97 22.12 10.03
N ASN A 546 -13.80 20.85 10.47
CA ASN A 546 -14.54 20.31 11.62
C ASN A 546 -13.63 19.40 12.48
N ARG A 547 -13.02 19.96 13.49
CA ARG A 547 -12.13 19.27 14.42
C ARG A 547 -12.76 18.07 15.17
N ASN A 548 -14.08 17.91 15.14
CA ASN A 548 -14.75 16.76 15.73
C ASN A 548 -14.67 15.52 14.82
N GLU A 549 -14.39 15.74 13.54
CA GLU A 549 -14.33 14.70 12.54
C GLU A 549 -12.91 14.30 12.23
N LEU A 550 -12.70 12.97 12.22
CA LEU A 550 -11.42 12.38 11.89
C LEU A 550 -11.63 11.21 10.94
N PHE A 551 -10.64 10.98 10.10
CA PHE A 551 -10.54 9.78 9.29
C PHE A 551 -9.23 9.07 9.64
N LEU A 552 -9.28 7.75 9.63
CA LEU A 552 -8.16 6.89 9.97
C LEU A 552 -8.05 5.77 8.95
N GLY A 553 -6.85 5.51 8.47
CA GLY A 553 -6.52 4.40 7.59
C GLY A 553 -5.77 3.30 8.31
N ASN A 554 -6.20 2.05 8.13
CA ASN A 554 -5.53 0.87 8.67
C ASN A 554 -5.40 -0.24 7.60
N ASP A 555 -4.90 -1.42 7.98
CA ASP A 555 -4.69 -2.54 7.04
C ASP A 555 -5.99 -3.17 6.51
N LEU A 556 -7.15 -2.80 7.04
CA LEU A 556 -8.46 -3.29 6.60
C LEU A 556 -9.31 -2.22 5.89
N GLY A 557 -8.91 -0.95 5.94
CA GLY A 557 -9.61 0.13 5.27
C GLY A 557 -9.65 1.45 6.02
N VAL A 558 -10.69 2.22 5.77
CA VAL A 558 -10.88 3.56 6.34
C VAL A 558 -11.97 3.54 7.41
N PHE A 559 -11.72 4.26 8.49
CA PHE A 559 -12.65 4.48 9.59
C PHE A 559 -12.87 5.98 9.80
N TYR A 560 -14.06 6.32 10.23
CA TYR A 560 -14.51 7.68 10.46
C TYR A 560 -14.97 7.86 11.90
N SER A 561 -14.60 8.97 12.51
CA SER A 561 -15.10 9.42 13.80
C SER A 561 -15.69 10.81 13.67
N LYS A 562 -16.86 11.04 14.26
CA LYS A 562 -17.55 12.34 14.32
C LYS A 562 -17.50 12.99 15.72
N ASN A 563 -16.77 12.39 16.62
CA ASN A 563 -16.72 12.77 18.05
C ASN A 563 -15.29 12.76 18.60
N GLN A 564 -14.34 13.26 17.82
CA GLN A 564 -12.94 13.42 18.21
C GLN A 564 -12.25 12.10 18.60
N GLY A 565 -12.60 10.97 17.96
CA GLY A 565 -12.02 9.67 18.21
C GLY A 565 -12.65 8.88 19.36
N GLU A 566 -13.73 9.38 20.00
CA GLU A 566 -14.40 8.64 21.08
C GLU A 566 -15.01 7.33 20.58
N SER A 567 -15.44 7.30 19.32
CA SER A 567 -15.86 6.09 18.63
C SER A 567 -15.59 6.18 17.13
N TRP A 568 -15.40 5.02 16.51
CA TRP A 568 -15.10 4.88 15.09
C TRP A 568 -16.12 3.99 14.42
N GLU A 569 -16.50 4.34 13.19
CA GLU A 569 -17.35 3.56 12.31
C GLU A 569 -16.63 3.32 10.97
N LYS A 570 -16.97 2.24 10.27
CA LYS A 570 -16.38 1.94 8.95
C LYS A 570 -16.79 2.99 7.92
N PHE A 571 -15.83 3.46 7.15
CA PHE A 571 -16.02 4.33 5.99
C PHE A 571 -15.50 3.61 4.75
N MET A 572 -16.25 2.59 4.29
CA MET A 572 -15.81 1.59 3.32
C MET A 572 -16.70 1.52 2.07
N GLU A 573 -17.65 2.43 1.90
CA GLU A 573 -18.53 2.41 0.73
C GLU A 573 -17.71 2.62 -0.55
N GLY A 574 -17.87 1.70 -1.52
CA GLY A 574 -17.09 1.70 -2.77
C GLY A 574 -15.68 1.11 -2.68
N LEU A 575 -15.19 0.78 -1.49
CA LEU A 575 -13.91 0.13 -1.31
C LEU A 575 -14.04 -1.41 -1.34
N PRO A 576 -12.96 -2.14 -1.70
CA PRO A 576 -12.87 -3.58 -1.46
C PRO A 576 -13.12 -3.94 0.01
N ASN A 577 -13.51 -5.20 0.28
CA ASN A 577 -13.79 -5.69 1.64
C ASN A 577 -12.63 -5.49 2.63
N ALA A 578 -11.41 -5.48 2.12
CA ALA A 578 -10.20 -5.10 2.86
C ALA A 578 -9.25 -4.37 1.91
N VAL A 579 -8.71 -3.26 2.36
CA VAL A 579 -7.75 -2.46 1.62
C VAL A 579 -6.76 -1.83 2.60
N MET A 580 -5.46 -1.94 2.30
CA MET A 580 -4.44 -1.31 3.12
C MET A 580 -4.41 0.20 2.85
N ALA A 581 -5.05 0.95 3.72
CA ALA A 581 -5.13 2.41 3.64
C ALA A 581 -3.82 3.03 4.14
N MET A 582 -3.02 3.63 3.26
CA MET A 582 -1.68 4.14 3.59
C MET A 582 -1.62 5.63 3.85
N SER A 583 -2.40 6.41 3.12
CA SER A 583 -2.41 7.86 3.26
C SER A 583 -3.78 8.42 2.91
N LEU A 584 -4.21 9.40 3.67
CA LEU A 584 -5.45 10.14 3.47
C LEU A 584 -5.12 11.60 3.20
N SER A 585 -5.83 12.23 2.28
CA SER A 585 -5.70 13.66 1.99
C SER A 585 -7.08 14.30 1.86
N ILE A 586 -7.31 15.36 2.62
CA ILE A 586 -8.51 16.19 2.54
C ILE A 586 -8.05 17.61 2.23
N PRO A 587 -8.28 18.10 1.01
CA PRO A 587 -8.01 19.48 0.68
C PRO A 587 -8.85 20.44 1.54
N SER A 588 -8.27 21.56 1.96
CA SER A 588 -8.95 22.48 2.89
C SER A 588 -10.27 23.06 2.36
N ASP A 589 -10.43 23.10 1.05
CA ASP A 589 -11.62 23.60 0.37
C ASP A 589 -12.45 22.50 -0.30
N ALA A 590 -11.92 21.28 -0.36
CA ALA A 590 -12.60 20.16 -1.01
C ALA A 590 -13.72 19.58 -0.14
N GLU A 591 -14.70 19.03 -0.83
CA GLU A 591 -15.82 18.29 -0.24
C GLU A 591 -15.57 16.76 -0.34
N SER A 592 -14.31 16.37 -0.68
CA SER A 592 -13.92 14.98 -0.87
C SER A 592 -12.68 14.60 -0.06
N ILE A 593 -12.51 13.31 0.16
CA ILE A 593 -11.32 12.68 0.72
C ILE A 593 -10.72 11.73 -0.30
N LYS A 594 -9.41 11.81 -0.47
CA LYS A 594 -8.66 10.86 -1.28
C LYS A 594 -7.90 9.87 -0.40
N LEU A 595 -7.97 8.61 -0.77
CA LEU A 595 -7.27 7.50 -0.12
C LEU A 595 -6.24 6.92 -1.07
N ALA A 596 -4.97 6.97 -0.72
CA ALA A 596 -3.93 6.20 -1.37
C ALA A 596 -3.72 4.86 -0.63
N THR A 597 -3.74 3.76 -1.38
CA THR A 597 -3.68 2.40 -0.85
C THR A 597 -2.38 1.70 -1.22
N HIS A 598 -2.02 0.68 -0.48
CA HIS A 598 -0.91 -0.19 -0.84
C HIS A 598 -1.46 -1.47 -1.50
N GLY A 599 -1.61 -1.43 -2.83
CA GLY A 599 -2.04 -2.57 -3.64
C GLY A 599 -3.43 -2.47 -4.28
N ASN A 600 -4.09 -1.30 -4.19
CA ASN A 600 -5.40 -1.08 -4.83
C ASN A 600 -5.54 0.32 -5.44
N GLY A 601 -4.43 1.03 -5.72
CA GLY A 601 -4.46 2.37 -6.32
C GLY A 601 -5.02 3.45 -5.39
N VAL A 602 -5.70 4.45 -5.95
CA VAL A 602 -6.29 5.60 -5.24
C VAL A 602 -7.81 5.60 -5.38
N TYR A 603 -8.49 5.92 -4.29
CA TYR A 603 -9.93 6.10 -4.24
C TYR A 603 -10.27 7.52 -3.81
N GLU A 604 -11.41 8.00 -4.27
CA GLU A 604 -12.00 9.25 -3.84
C GLU A 604 -13.44 9.04 -3.38
N SER A 605 -13.83 9.71 -2.30
CA SER A 605 -15.20 9.72 -1.81
C SER A 605 -15.56 11.13 -1.36
N SER A 606 -16.82 11.50 -1.54
CA SER A 606 -17.35 12.71 -0.89
C SER A 606 -17.21 12.59 0.62
N LEU A 607 -16.79 13.67 1.26
CA LEU A 607 -16.84 13.73 2.72
C LEU A 607 -18.29 13.55 3.18
N PRO A 608 -18.52 12.86 4.32
CA PRO A 608 -19.83 12.86 4.93
C PRO A 608 -20.29 14.30 5.05
N LEU A 609 -21.49 14.60 4.57
CA LEU A 609 -22.05 15.93 4.78
C LEU A 609 -22.11 16.17 6.29
N SER A 610 -21.05 16.71 6.85
CA SER A 610 -21.13 17.42 8.09
C SER A 610 -21.83 18.72 7.76
N LEU A 611 -23.14 18.66 7.74
CA LEU A 611 -23.84 19.87 8.15
C LEU A 611 -23.15 20.27 9.44
N PRO A 612 -22.67 21.52 9.60
CA PRO A 612 -22.26 21.94 10.91
C PRO A 612 -23.50 21.64 11.80
N VAL A 613 -23.39 20.50 12.50
CA VAL A 613 -24.12 20.35 13.74
C VAL A 613 -23.35 21.30 14.65
N ALA A 614 -23.60 22.58 14.49
CA ALA A 614 -23.99 23.32 15.65
C ALA A 614 -25.22 22.55 16.19
N GLU A 615 -24.99 21.44 16.91
CA GLU A 615 -25.62 21.29 18.18
C GLU A 615 -25.13 22.52 18.98
N LEU A 616 -25.58 23.67 18.56
CA LEU A 616 -26.02 24.65 19.49
C LEU A 616 -27.02 23.82 20.31
N ASN A 617 -26.57 23.37 21.52
CA ASN A 617 -27.48 23.11 22.61
C ASN A 617 -28.31 24.38 22.68
N ASN A 618 -29.21 24.51 21.69
CA ASN A 618 -30.06 25.66 21.61
C ASN A 618 -31.17 25.35 22.62
N PRO A 619 -31.13 25.98 23.78
CA PRO A 619 -32.09 25.68 24.84
C PRO A 619 -33.54 25.91 24.38
N PHE A 620 -33.74 26.46 23.18
CA PHE A 620 -35.04 26.85 22.63
C PHE A 620 -35.64 25.82 21.66
N LEU A 621 -34.85 24.84 21.14
CA LEU A 621 -35.33 23.76 20.29
C LEU A 621 -35.05 22.40 20.96
N LYS A 622 -35.98 21.87 21.75
CA LYS A 622 -35.84 20.64 22.50
C LYS A 622 -35.76 19.40 21.60
N ASN A 623 -36.60 19.35 20.56
CA ASN A 623 -36.66 18.19 19.69
C ASN A 623 -37.03 18.57 18.26
N PHE A 624 -36.42 17.88 17.30
CA PHE A 624 -36.79 17.92 15.88
C PHE A 624 -36.75 16.49 15.33
N SER A 625 -37.84 16.02 14.75
CA SER A 625 -37.97 14.68 14.19
C SER A 625 -38.88 14.68 12.97
N VAL A 626 -38.77 13.65 12.15
CA VAL A 626 -39.60 13.40 10.98
C VAL A 626 -40.16 11.99 11.02
N SER A 627 -41.46 11.84 10.85
CA SER A 627 -42.18 10.56 10.95
C SER A 627 -43.33 10.51 9.92
N PRO A 628 -43.57 9.34 9.29
CA PRO A 628 -42.82 8.11 9.39
C PRO A 628 -41.40 8.20 8.77
N ASN A 629 -40.48 7.38 9.23
CA ASN A 629 -39.16 7.23 8.65
C ASN A 629 -38.75 5.76 8.78
N PRO A 630 -38.70 4.97 7.67
CA PRO A 630 -38.91 5.39 6.27
C PRO A 630 -40.32 5.89 5.93
N ALA A 631 -40.37 6.83 4.97
CA ALA A 631 -41.62 7.39 4.42
C ALA A 631 -41.87 6.88 2.99
N MET A 632 -43.10 6.94 2.51
CA MET A 632 -43.47 6.63 1.12
C MET A 632 -43.74 7.92 0.31
N VAL A 633 -44.88 8.56 0.53
CA VAL A 633 -45.33 9.73 -0.24
C VAL A 633 -45.37 10.99 0.60
N SER A 634 -45.40 10.87 1.93
CA SER A 634 -45.45 12.02 2.83
C SER A 634 -44.79 11.68 4.18
N ALA A 635 -44.35 12.73 4.87
CA ALA A 635 -43.87 12.66 6.24
C ALA A 635 -44.25 13.91 6.99
N GLN A 636 -44.22 13.89 8.31
CA GLN A 636 -44.50 15.05 9.15
C GLN A 636 -43.22 15.41 9.92
N ALA A 637 -42.77 16.65 9.72
CA ALA A 637 -41.71 17.24 10.53
C ALA A 637 -42.35 17.77 11.84
N ARG A 638 -41.77 17.38 12.98
CA ARG A 638 -42.22 17.73 14.33
C ARG A 638 -41.11 18.45 15.06
N LEU A 639 -41.37 19.63 15.54
CA LEU A 639 -40.42 20.41 16.30
C LEU A 639 -41.05 20.89 17.63
N HIS A 640 -40.27 20.81 18.70
CA HIS A 640 -40.69 21.31 20.02
C HIS A 640 -39.89 22.56 20.36
N LEU A 641 -40.58 23.71 20.35
CA LEU A 641 -40.02 25.04 20.65
C LEU A 641 -40.29 25.40 22.12
N GLU A 642 -39.29 25.95 22.80
CA GLU A 642 -39.47 26.51 24.15
C GLU A 642 -40.08 27.89 24.15
N LYS A 643 -39.90 28.65 23.06
CA LYS A 643 -40.41 30.02 22.84
C LYS A 643 -40.91 30.16 21.41
N PRO A 644 -41.79 31.14 21.15
CA PRO A 644 -42.25 31.47 19.81
C PRO A 644 -41.06 31.81 18.88
N ALA A 645 -41.09 31.28 17.66
CA ALA A 645 -40.01 31.43 16.70
C ALA A 645 -40.52 31.57 15.27
N LYS A 646 -39.71 32.15 14.40
CA LYS A 646 -39.87 32.02 12.94
C LYS A 646 -38.89 30.96 12.44
N TYR A 647 -39.37 30.10 11.52
CA TYR A 647 -38.55 29.02 10.98
C TYR A 647 -38.91 28.66 9.54
N ARG A 648 -37.97 28.00 8.85
CA ARG A 648 -38.17 27.35 7.56
C ARG A 648 -37.74 25.91 7.66
N ILE A 649 -38.36 25.04 6.83
CA ILE A 649 -37.96 23.63 6.67
C ILE A 649 -37.50 23.44 5.25
N ASN A 650 -36.39 22.76 5.04
CA ASN A 650 -35.85 22.41 3.74
C ASN A 650 -35.70 20.92 3.57
N ILE A 651 -35.77 20.44 2.32
CA ILE A 651 -35.45 19.09 1.91
C ILE A 651 -34.23 19.18 1.02
N ILE A 652 -33.19 18.41 1.37
CA ILE A 652 -31.91 18.41 0.70
C ILE A 652 -31.65 16.98 0.24
N ASP A 653 -31.21 16.79 -1.00
CA ASP A 653 -30.78 15.47 -1.49
C ASP A 653 -29.38 15.11 -0.98
N PHE A 654 -28.94 13.91 -1.32
CA PHE A 654 -27.67 13.38 -0.87
C PHE A 654 -26.45 14.09 -1.51
N SER A 655 -26.67 14.86 -2.60
CA SER A 655 -25.64 15.70 -3.23
C SER A 655 -25.51 17.09 -2.57
N GLY A 656 -26.33 17.38 -1.54
CA GLY A 656 -26.37 18.70 -0.88
C GLY A 656 -27.26 19.72 -1.58
N LYS A 657 -27.94 19.35 -2.67
CA LYS A 657 -28.83 20.22 -3.41
C LYS A 657 -30.16 20.40 -2.65
N THR A 658 -30.53 21.64 -2.38
CA THR A 658 -31.84 21.93 -1.82
C THR A 658 -32.92 21.67 -2.87
N LEU A 659 -33.81 20.72 -2.60
CA LEU A 659 -34.94 20.37 -3.44
C LEU A 659 -36.20 21.13 -3.08
N PHE A 660 -36.32 21.52 -1.82
CA PHE A 660 -37.46 22.31 -1.29
C PHE A 660 -36.98 23.21 -0.15
N ASP A 661 -37.46 24.44 -0.10
CA ASP A 661 -37.31 25.36 1.02
C ASP A 661 -38.69 25.98 1.29
N SER A 662 -39.23 25.75 2.48
CA SER A 662 -40.58 26.23 2.82
C SER A 662 -40.62 27.77 2.93
N PRO A 663 -41.76 28.38 2.74
CA PRO A 663 -41.97 29.74 3.22
C PRO A 663 -41.68 29.87 4.72
N GLU A 664 -41.32 31.08 5.18
CA GLU A 664 -41.13 31.35 6.60
C GLU A 664 -42.44 31.11 7.37
N ARG A 665 -42.36 30.32 8.43
CA ARG A 665 -43.47 29.96 9.31
C ARG A 665 -43.25 30.54 10.69
N GLN A 666 -44.35 30.88 11.36
CA GLN A 666 -44.31 31.26 12.77
C GLN A 666 -44.78 30.08 13.63
N GLY A 667 -43.92 29.64 14.55
CA GLY A 667 -44.21 28.60 15.53
C GLY A 667 -44.45 29.18 16.90
N GLN A 668 -45.31 28.50 17.65
CA GLN A 668 -45.61 28.85 19.07
C GLN A 668 -44.72 27.98 19.98
N ALA A 669 -44.60 28.37 21.25
CA ALA A 669 -43.98 27.47 22.24
C ALA A 669 -44.76 26.14 22.33
N GLY A 670 -44.06 25.03 22.47
CA GLY A 670 -44.61 23.68 22.42
C GLY A 670 -44.40 22.96 21.08
N LEU A 671 -45.21 21.93 20.83
CA LEU A 671 -45.12 21.11 19.62
C LEU A 671 -45.70 21.83 18.41
N ASN A 672 -44.89 21.97 17.38
CA ASN A 672 -45.29 22.45 16.05
C ASN A 672 -45.08 21.31 15.03
N THR A 673 -45.95 21.23 14.02
CA THR A 673 -45.89 20.20 12.99
C THR A 673 -45.98 20.81 11.60
N THR A 674 -45.33 20.15 10.65
CA THR A 674 -45.35 20.54 9.23
C THR A 674 -45.40 19.29 8.37
N ASP A 675 -46.41 19.17 7.52
CA ASP A 675 -46.47 18.06 6.57
C ASP A 675 -45.52 18.33 5.39
N LEU A 676 -44.81 17.28 5.00
CA LEU A 676 -43.86 17.26 3.91
C LEU A 676 -44.40 16.34 2.80
N ASP A 677 -44.66 16.91 1.63
CA ASP A 677 -44.96 16.11 0.43
C ASP A 677 -43.65 15.59 -0.18
N LEU A 678 -43.54 14.31 -0.20
CA LEU A 678 -42.39 13.61 -0.76
C LEU A 678 -42.67 12.99 -2.14
N SER A 679 -43.93 13.12 -2.63
CA SER A 679 -44.33 12.51 -3.90
C SER A 679 -43.48 12.95 -5.10
N PRO A 680 -42.92 14.18 -5.18
CA PRO A 680 -42.12 14.61 -6.32
C PRO A 680 -40.70 13.99 -6.34
N TYR A 681 -40.25 13.36 -5.26
CA TYR A 681 -38.87 12.90 -5.13
C TYR A 681 -38.73 11.40 -5.39
N ALA A 682 -37.59 10.95 -5.90
CA ALA A 682 -37.27 9.52 -6.10
C ALA A 682 -37.11 8.78 -4.76
N SER A 683 -37.15 7.43 -4.79
CA SER A 683 -36.77 6.65 -3.62
C SER A 683 -35.29 6.90 -3.29
N GLY A 684 -34.96 7.12 -2.02
CA GLY A 684 -33.61 7.48 -1.63
C GLY A 684 -33.53 8.08 -0.21
N THR A 685 -32.36 8.53 0.14
CA THR A 685 -32.09 9.21 1.41
C THR A 685 -32.10 10.73 1.20
N TYR A 686 -32.75 11.43 2.10
CA TYR A 686 -32.87 12.88 2.12
C TYR A 686 -32.51 13.43 3.50
N LEU A 687 -32.12 14.70 3.55
CA LEU A 687 -31.94 15.45 4.79
C LEU A 687 -33.07 16.46 4.91
N ILE A 688 -33.72 16.44 6.05
CA ILE A 688 -34.76 17.44 6.39
C ILE A 688 -34.15 18.41 7.39
N GLY A 689 -33.90 19.62 6.96
CA GLY A 689 -33.35 20.68 7.79
C GLY A 689 -34.43 21.63 8.32
N ILE A 690 -34.22 22.17 9.52
CA ILE A 690 -34.94 23.30 10.04
C ILE A 690 -33.98 24.42 10.43
N ARG A 691 -34.29 25.66 10.07
CA ARG A 691 -33.55 26.85 10.47
C ARG A 691 -34.53 27.95 10.87
N GLY A 692 -34.18 28.71 11.90
CA GLY A 692 -35.06 29.78 12.38
C GLY A 692 -34.39 30.65 13.44
N HIS A 693 -35.22 31.56 14.00
CA HIS A 693 -34.80 32.43 15.08
C HIS A 693 -35.96 32.66 16.07
N ILE A 694 -35.64 32.85 17.33
CA ILE A 694 -36.57 33.13 18.41
C ILE A 694 -37.06 34.57 18.28
N LEU A 695 -38.36 34.76 18.36
CA LEU A 695 -38.99 36.09 18.16
C LEU A 695 -38.60 37.09 19.25
N GLU A 696 -38.37 36.64 20.47
CA GLU A 696 -38.08 37.49 21.63
C GLU A 696 -36.72 38.16 21.57
N ASN A 697 -35.69 37.45 21.07
CA ASN A 697 -34.30 37.89 21.20
C ASN A 697 -33.46 37.68 19.91
N GLY A 698 -34.09 37.21 18.84
CA GLY A 698 -33.41 36.96 17.57
C GLY A 698 -32.42 35.76 17.56
N SER A 699 -32.36 34.99 18.65
CA SER A 699 -31.42 33.86 18.75
C SER A 699 -31.65 32.82 17.65
N PRO A 700 -30.66 32.53 16.80
CA PRO A 700 -30.84 31.58 15.72
C PRO A 700 -30.83 30.13 16.23
N PHE A 701 -31.54 29.25 15.52
CA PHE A 701 -31.43 27.80 15.70
C PHE A 701 -31.48 27.08 14.35
N GLN A 702 -30.82 25.91 14.31
CA GLN A 702 -30.82 25.02 13.17
C GLN A 702 -30.71 23.59 13.64
N ARG A 703 -31.39 22.66 12.93
CA ARG A 703 -31.23 21.22 13.15
C ARG A 703 -31.56 20.45 11.88
N THR A 704 -31.01 19.25 11.74
CA THR A 704 -31.25 18.39 10.57
C THR A 704 -31.49 16.96 11.00
N VAL A 705 -32.36 16.23 10.30
CA VAL A 705 -32.65 14.82 10.51
C VAL A 705 -32.66 14.09 9.17
N LYS A 706 -32.22 12.84 9.18
CA LYS A 706 -32.23 11.95 8.01
C LYS A 706 -33.64 11.41 7.79
N LEU A 707 -34.08 11.37 6.54
CA LEU A 707 -35.33 10.75 6.08
C LEU A 707 -35.00 9.76 4.96
N VAL A 708 -35.53 8.56 5.06
CA VAL A 708 -35.46 7.55 3.97
C VAL A 708 -36.82 7.51 3.28
N LYS A 709 -36.87 7.75 1.97
CA LYS A 709 -38.06 7.54 1.12
C LYS A 709 -37.93 6.18 0.43
N ARG A 710 -38.95 5.33 0.57
CA ARG A 710 -39.12 4.04 -0.10
C ARG A 710 -39.93 4.16 -1.37
#